data_d4608f547ccfb5e64223ce552ed29a8d
#
_entry.id   d4608f547ccfb5e64223ce552ed29a8d
#
_cell.length_a   1.000
_cell.length_b   1.000
_cell.length_c   1.000
_cell.angle_alpha   90.00
_cell.angle_beta   90.00
_cell.angle_gamma   90.00
#
_symmetry.space_group_name_H-M   'P 1'
#
loop_
_entity.id
_entity.type
_entity.pdbx_description
1 polymer ?
#
loop_
_entity_poly.entity_id
_entity_poly.type
_entity_poly.pdbx_seq_one_letter_code
_entity_poly.pdbx_strand_id
1 'polypeptide(L)'
;MATPEVHHLFHNPIADHSFSPDKSTLAVARDSNVELYQKAGNKFSLTDELKGHEKIVTGVDIAPNSGRIVTCSQDRNAYVWERTSAGWKPTLVLLRINRAATFVRWSPSEQKFAVGSGARVIAVCYFEEENDWWISKHLKKPIRSTITTLAWHPNSVLLAAGSTDSHARVLSSYIKGVDTRPEPSAWGERLPFNTICGEFLNDSAGWIQGVSFSPSGNALAFTGHDSSVTVVYPSAPDQPPRAMLNITTRFLPFNSLIWNGENEIIAAGHDCEPYRFHGDENGWQLTGTIENKSGSGAGAVREESALNMFRQMDLKGQTQADTQLKTVHQNTINTVRIYEEANGNVSKFSTSGVDGRVTWSTGPFLSDSCGYIALSHFPHAKRIIVAFRGTYSITDTIIDLSAYPQAYVPYNPNGREDKELLRCRNCTVHAGFLAAWLNTRPIILKHVSAARKQYRDYKVVLVGHSLGGAVAALAGLEMQMRDWEPQVTTFGEPKIGNKEFVNFLNEAFKLGTASSSGNAQQWQFRRVTHVDDPVPLLPLEEWGYEMHAGEIFISKAVLPPSESDVIFCDGNKDAHCITGEQSNLRAMLHEIKLNAAKHEWRHRVTDLTDQVVSDRSPSMTDSQSDAERQQIPLRLPWNLIPSRYRLWELFFAHRDYFWRIGLCVPGGDPTGKEKNHYS
;
A
#
# COMPACT_ATOMS: atom_id res chain seq x y z
N MET A 1 -17.63 3.04 -31.18
CA MET A 1 -17.81 2.68 -29.76
C MET A 1 -18.60 3.81 -29.10
N ALA A 2 -19.52 3.47 -28.18
CA ALA A 2 -20.29 4.49 -27.47
C ALA A 2 -19.37 5.31 -26.56
N THR A 3 -19.64 6.60 -26.43
CA THR A 3 -18.96 7.47 -25.45
C THR A 3 -19.25 6.96 -24.04
N PRO A 4 -18.25 6.92 -23.14
CA PRO A 4 -18.46 6.52 -21.76
C PRO A 4 -19.46 7.47 -21.08
N GLU A 5 -20.40 6.89 -20.33
CA GLU A 5 -21.33 7.64 -19.49
C GLU A 5 -20.69 7.85 -18.13
N VAL A 6 -20.48 9.11 -17.73
CA VAL A 6 -19.76 9.46 -16.49
C VAL A 6 -20.74 9.97 -15.46
N HIS A 7 -20.78 9.33 -14.29
CA HIS A 7 -21.58 9.75 -13.15
C HIS A 7 -20.67 10.27 -12.03
N HIS A 8 -20.69 11.59 -11.82
CA HIS A 8 -20.03 12.22 -10.67
C HIS A 8 -20.98 12.17 -9.48
N LEU A 9 -20.82 11.15 -8.63
CA LEU A 9 -21.69 10.98 -7.46
C LEU A 9 -21.23 11.85 -6.28
N PHE A 10 -19.90 11.89 -6.05
CA PHE A 10 -19.26 12.63 -4.97
C PHE A 10 -17.74 12.70 -5.17
N HIS A 11 -17.01 13.34 -4.23
CA HIS A 11 -15.56 13.54 -4.31
C HIS A 11 -14.74 12.64 -3.35
N ASN A 12 -15.36 11.65 -2.69
CA ASN A 12 -14.67 10.73 -1.78
C ASN A 12 -14.29 9.42 -2.49
N PRO A 13 -13.27 8.69 -2.01
CA PRO A 13 -12.91 7.38 -2.54
C PRO A 13 -14.06 6.37 -2.48
N ILE A 14 -14.25 5.62 -3.56
CA ILE A 14 -15.14 4.48 -3.62
C ILE A 14 -14.31 3.22 -3.37
N ALA A 15 -14.65 2.47 -2.31
CA ALA A 15 -13.98 1.21 -2.03
C ALA A 15 -14.45 0.11 -2.99
N ASP A 16 -15.75 0.01 -3.21
CA ASP A 16 -16.39 -0.96 -4.11
C ASP A 16 -17.77 -0.48 -4.54
N HIS A 17 -18.29 -0.98 -5.65
CA HIS A 17 -19.65 -0.70 -6.13
C HIS A 17 -20.31 -1.94 -6.69
N SER A 18 -21.64 -2.00 -6.68
CA SER A 18 -22.42 -3.08 -7.29
C SER A 18 -23.76 -2.58 -7.80
N PHE A 19 -24.24 -3.16 -8.91
CA PHE A 19 -25.54 -2.83 -9.49
C PHE A 19 -26.55 -3.91 -9.22
N SER A 20 -27.82 -3.53 -9.03
CA SER A 20 -28.94 -4.45 -9.03
C SER A 20 -29.07 -5.15 -10.41
N PRO A 21 -29.72 -6.34 -10.47
CA PRO A 21 -29.89 -7.09 -11.73
C PRO A 21 -30.56 -6.25 -12.82
N ASP A 22 -31.56 -5.47 -12.47
CA ASP A 22 -32.32 -4.57 -13.35
C ASP A 22 -31.59 -3.24 -13.66
N LYS A 23 -30.38 -3.05 -13.10
CA LYS A 23 -29.57 -1.82 -13.26
C LYS A 23 -30.23 -0.53 -12.75
N SER A 24 -31.32 -0.65 -12.00
CA SER A 24 -32.04 0.48 -11.42
C SER A 24 -31.35 1.03 -10.16
N THR A 25 -30.71 0.17 -9.38
CA THR A 25 -30.05 0.51 -8.13
C THR A 25 -28.54 0.32 -8.22
N LEU A 26 -27.80 1.31 -7.75
CA LEU A 26 -26.34 1.28 -7.57
C LEU A 26 -26.03 1.37 -6.08
N ALA A 27 -25.32 0.39 -5.54
CA ALA A 27 -24.76 0.41 -4.18
C ALA A 27 -23.29 0.80 -4.24
N VAL A 28 -22.89 1.74 -3.39
CA VAL A 28 -21.53 2.27 -3.33
C VAL A 28 -21.01 2.22 -1.89
N ALA A 29 -19.91 1.50 -1.68
CA ALA A 29 -19.22 1.45 -0.39
C ALA A 29 -18.40 2.73 -0.20
N ARG A 30 -18.77 3.51 0.82
CA ARG A 30 -18.17 4.79 1.14
C ARG A 30 -18.02 4.97 2.65
N ASP A 31 -16.80 5.21 3.11
CA ASP A 31 -16.51 5.32 4.55
C ASP A 31 -17.08 4.13 5.34
N SER A 32 -17.85 4.35 6.40
CA SER A 32 -18.49 3.29 7.20
C SER A 32 -19.88 2.88 6.72
N ASN A 33 -20.38 3.46 5.62
CA ASN A 33 -21.74 3.27 5.14
C ASN A 33 -21.76 2.77 3.70
N VAL A 34 -22.93 2.31 3.24
CA VAL A 34 -23.20 2.03 1.84
C VAL A 34 -24.32 2.93 1.37
N GLU A 35 -24.03 3.76 0.38
CA GLU A 35 -25.00 4.65 -0.26
C GLU A 35 -25.71 3.92 -1.40
N LEU A 36 -27.04 4.04 -1.45
CA LEU A 36 -27.88 3.48 -2.50
C LEU A 36 -28.42 4.59 -3.39
N TYR A 37 -28.13 4.45 -4.68
CA TYR A 37 -28.54 5.39 -5.69
C TYR A 37 -29.56 4.72 -6.63
N GLN A 38 -30.65 5.43 -6.91
CA GLN A 38 -31.67 4.99 -7.89
C GLN A 38 -31.46 5.71 -9.21
N LYS A 39 -31.53 4.97 -10.31
CA LYS A 39 -31.45 5.51 -11.67
C LYS A 39 -32.75 6.26 -12.02
N ALA A 40 -32.65 7.53 -12.37
CA ALA A 40 -33.73 8.38 -12.86
C ALA A 40 -33.29 8.98 -14.20
N GLY A 41 -33.74 8.38 -15.31
CA GLY A 41 -33.25 8.71 -16.66
C GLY A 41 -31.76 8.39 -16.80
N ASN A 42 -30.94 9.43 -17.09
CA ASN A 42 -29.49 9.30 -17.22
C ASN A 42 -28.72 9.70 -15.96
N LYS A 43 -29.38 9.86 -14.80
CA LYS A 43 -28.75 10.26 -13.55
C LYS A 43 -29.03 9.27 -12.45
N PHE A 44 -28.09 9.11 -11.53
CA PHE A 44 -28.25 8.39 -10.29
C PHE A 44 -28.48 9.39 -9.16
N SER A 45 -29.56 9.20 -8.39
CA SER A 45 -29.92 10.03 -7.23
C SER A 45 -29.85 9.20 -5.97
N LEU A 46 -29.22 9.73 -4.92
CA LEU A 46 -29.14 9.11 -3.61
C LEU A 46 -30.57 8.93 -3.05
N THR A 47 -30.94 7.70 -2.71
CA THR A 47 -32.27 7.36 -2.19
C THR A 47 -32.23 6.78 -0.80
N ASP A 48 -31.14 6.13 -0.43
CA ASP A 48 -31.03 5.47 0.88
C ASP A 48 -29.57 5.32 1.31
N GLU A 49 -29.35 5.03 2.59
CA GLU A 49 -28.03 4.83 3.17
C GLU A 49 -28.08 3.67 4.19
N LEU A 50 -27.29 2.62 3.95
CA LEU A 50 -27.19 1.47 4.83
C LEU A 50 -26.16 1.74 5.93
N LYS A 51 -26.63 1.89 7.15
CA LYS A 51 -25.83 2.18 8.35
C LYS A 51 -25.83 0.99 9.31
N GLY A 52 -24.65 0.49 9.67
CA GLY A 52 -24.52 -0.65 10.57
C GLY A 52 -23.08 -1.00 10.90
N HIS A 53 -22.13 -0.65 10.01
CA HIS A 53 -20.72 -0.87 10.24
C HIS A 53 -20.09 0.24 11.10
N GLU A 54 -19.17 -0.16 12.00
CA GLU A 54 -18.44 0.77 12.87
C GLU A 54 -17.16 1.31 12.24
N LYS A 55 -16.67 0.65 11.15
CA LYS A 55 -15.45 1.00 10.43
C LYS A 55 -15.69 1.02 8.93
N ILE A 56 -14.66 1.40 8.17
CA ILE A 56 -14.71 1.50 6.72
C ILE A 56 -15.25 0.21 6.09
N VAL A 57 -16.25 0.35 5.23
CA VAL A 57 -16.79 -0.71 4.39
C VAL A 57 -15.79 -0.96 3.25
N THR A 58 -15.31 -2.19 3.15
CA THR A 58 -14.29 -2.59 2.18
C THR A 58 -14.84 -3.30 0.95
N GLY A 59 -16.08 -3.75 1.02
CA GLY A 59 -16.73 -4.40 -0.12
C GLY A 59 -18.24 -4.40 0.00
N VAL A 60 -18.90 -4.35 -1.16
CA VAL A 60 -20.34 -4.43 -1.33
C VAL A 60 -20.67 -5.29 -2.55
N ASP A 61 -21.71 -6.12 -2.43
CA ASP A 61 -22.20 -6.89 -3.57
C ASP A 61 -23.71 -7.08 -3.51
N ILE A 62 -24.39 -6.95 -4.66
CA ILE A 62 -25.81 -7.15 -4.80
C ILE A 62 -26.05 -8.53 -5.42
N ALA A 63 -26.89 -9.32 -4.79
CA ALA A 63 -27.26 -10.66 -5.24
C ALA A 63 -27.95 -10.59 -6.61
N PRO A 64 -27.57 -11.48 -7.56
CA PRO A 64 -27.98 -11.35 -8.96
C PRO A 64 -29.48 -11.63 -9.22
N ASN A 65 -30.20 -12.31 -8.33
CA ASN A 65 -31.63 -12.59 -8.51
C ASN A 65 -32.50 -11.94 -7.42
N SER A 66 -32.12 -12.09 -6.14
CA SER A 66 -32.93 -11.60 -5.02
C SER A 66 -32.77 -10.10 -4.75
N GLY A 67 -31.68 -9.49 -5.23
CA GLY A 67 -31.36 -8.09 -4.94
C GLY A 67 -30.93 -7.84 -3.49
N ARG A 68 -30.70 -8.88 -2.67
CA ARG A 68 -30.11 -8.74 -1.33
C ARG A 68 -28.73 -8.14 -1.44
N ILE A 69 -28.37 -7.29 -0.50
CA ILE A 69 -27.06 -6.65 -0.48
C ILE A 69 -26.22 -7.30 0.60
N VAL A 70 -24.97 -7.65 0.31
CA VAL A 70 -23.98 -8.03 1.30
C VAL A 70 -22.91 -6.97 1.40
N THR A 71 -22.48 -6.66 2.62
CA THR A 71 -21.41 -5.72 2.91
C THR A 71 -20.40 -6.33 3.86
N CYS A 72 -19.13 -5.94 3.76
CA CYS A 72 -18.11 -6.31 4.72
C CYS A 72 -17.24 -5.10 5.08
N SER A 73 -16.64 -5.12 6.29
CA SER A 73 -15.95 -3.96 6.81
C SER A 73 -14.70 -4.33 7.60
N GLN A 74 -13.88 -3.33 7.84
CA GLN A 74 -12.72 -3.40 8.75
C GLN A 74 -13.14 -3.68 10.22
N ASP A 75 -14.41 -3.57 10.57
CA ASP A 75 -14.96 -3.98 11.87
C ASP A 75 -15.02 -5.50 12.08
N ARG A 76 -14.61 -6.28 11.07
CA ARG A 76 -14.52 -7.75 11.06
C ARG A 76 -15.87 -8.46 10.95
N ASN A 77 -16.91 -7.74 10.58
CA ASN A 77 -18.26 -8.23 10.37
C ASN A 77 -18.69 -8.11 8.91
N ALA A 78 -19.76 -8.81 8.58
CA ALA A 78 -20.54 -8.61 7.38
C ALA A 78 -22.00 -8.37 7.78
N TYR A 79 -22.75 -7.69 6.91
CA TYR A 79 -24.20 -7.58 7.00
C TYR A 79 -24.83 -8.06 5.72
N VAL A 80 -25.94 -8.79 5.84
CA VAL A 80 -26.88 -9.04 4.76
C VAL A 80 -28.08 -8.12 4.95
N TRP A 81 -28.37 -7.34 3.91
CA TRP A 81 -29.44 -6.37 3.90
C TRP A 81 -30.57 -6.87 3.01
N GLU A 82 -31.78 -6.93 3.56
CA GLU A 82 -32.98 -7.37 2.86
C GLU A 82 -33.97 -6.21 2.79
N ARG A 83 -34.58 -6.02 1.62
CA ARG A 83 -35.59 -4.98 1.45
C ARG A 83 -36.94 -5.46 1.99
N THR A 84 -37.48 -4.71 2.93
CA THR A 84 -38.79 -4.95 3.53
C THR A 84 -39.74 -3.78 3.23
N SER A 85 -41.01 -3.90 3.60
CA SER A 85 -41.98 -2.79 3.51
C SER A 85 -41.62 -1.59 4.39
N ALA A 86 -40.82 -1.82 5.45
CA ALA A 86 -40.34 -0.77 6.37
C ALA A 86 -38.98 -0.19 6.03
N GLY A 87 -38.35 -0.63 4.89
CA GLY A 87 -37.01 -0.23 4.48
C GLY A 87 -36.02 -1.40 4.49
N TRP A 88 -34.73 -1.09 4.58
CA TRP A 88 -33.66 -2.10 4.58
C TRP A 88 -33.45 -2.67 5.99
N LYS A 89 -33.60 -3.99 6.12
CA LYS A 89 -33.36 -4.75 7.37
C LYS A 89 -31.93 -5.31 7.36
N PRO A 90 -31.05 -4.90 8.29
CA PRO A 90 -29.74 -5.49 8.46
C PRO A 90 -29.80 -6.83 9.22
N THR A 91 -29.06 -7.82 8.74
CA THR A 91 -28.79 -9.07 9.48
C THR A 91 -27.29 -9.19 9.65
N LEU A 92 -26.81 -9.14 10.89
CA LEU A 92 -25.39 -9.26 11.22
C LEU A 92 -24.90 -10.68 10.95
N VAL A 93 -23.78 -10.80 10.26
CA VAL A 93 -23.11 -12.08 10.01
C VAL A 93 -21.75 -12.10 10.70
N LEU A 94 -21.62 -12.91 11.72
CA LEU A 94 -20.38 -13.07 12.48
C LEU A 94 -19.36 -13.87 11.68
N LEU A 95 -18.38 -13.19 11.08
CA LEU A 95 -17.34 -13.81 10.27
C LEU A 95 -16.33 -14.61 11.09
N ARG A 96 -16.25 -14.41 12.40
CA ARG A 96 -15.31 -15.06 13.33
C ARG A 96 -13.85 -14.91 12.89
N ILE A 97 -13.50 -13.76 12.36
CA ILE A 97 -12.14 -13.37 11.95
C ILE A 97 -11.57 -12.35 12.95
N ASN A 98 -10.25 -12.36 13.11
CA ASN A 98 -9.54 -11.47 14.06
C ASN A 98 -8.83 -10.28 13.36
N ARG A 99 -8.99 -10.13 12.07
CA ARG A 99 -8.47 -9.03 11.24
C ARG A 99 -9.56 -8.51 10.33
N ALA A 100 -9.37 -7.33 9.75
CA ALA A 100 -10.29 -6.69 8.83
C ALA A 100 -10.77 -7.64 7.72
N ALA A 101 -12.05 -7.57 7.37
CA ALA A 101 -12.55 -8.08 6.10
C ALA A 101 -12.04 -7.17 4.97
N THR A 102 -11.73 -7.73 3.82
CA THR A 102 -11.08 -7.01 2.70
C THR A 102 -11.89 -7.02 1.42
N PHE A 103 -12.74 -8.01 1.23
CA PHE A 103 -13.47 -8.21 -0.01
C PHE A 103 -14.70 -9.10 0.20
N VAL A 104 -15.80 -8.90 -0.54
CA VAL A 104 -17.01 -9.74 -0.45
C VAL A 104 -17.64 -9.96 -1.81
N ARG A 105 -18.13 -11.18 -2.07
CA ARG A 105 -18.89 -11.54 -3.29
C ARG A 105 -19.94 -12.58 -3.00
N TRP A 106 -21.15 -12.38 -3.53
CA TRP A 106 -22.17 -13.41 -3.62
C TRP A 106 -21.76 -14.53 -4.57
N SER A 107 -22.13 -15.78 -4.25
CA SER A 107 -22.08 -16.87 -5.24
C SER A 107 -23.13 -16.66 -6.33
N PRO A 108 -22.92 -17.15 -7.56
CA PRO A 108 -23.94 -17.08 -8.62
C PRO A 108 -25.29 -17.67 -8.23
N SER A 109 -25.30 -18.71 -7.38
CA SER A 109 -26.53 -19.35 -6.85
C SER A 109 -27.21 -18.54 -5.74
N GLU A 110 -26.56 -17.50 -5.19
CA GLU A 110 -27.00 -16.69 -4.03
C GLU A 110 -27.23 -17.46 -2.71
N GLN A 111 -26.94 -18.74 -2.68
CA GLN A 111 -27.12 -19.53 -1.45
C GLN A 111 -26.01 -19.25 -0.43
N LYS A 112 -24.90 -18.64 -0.87
CA LYS A 112 -23.78 -18.28 -0.03
C LYS A 112 -23.01 -17.08 -0.59
N PHE A 113 -22.19 -16.49 0.27
CA PHE A 113 -21.23 -15.47 -0.12
C PHE A 113 -19.87 -15.73 0.54
N ALA A 114 -18.81 -15.17 -0.01
CA ALA A 114 -17.46 -15.32 0.51
C ALA A 114 -16.88 -13.96 0.90
N VAL A 115 -16.18 -13.92 2.04
CA VAL A 115 -15.49 -12.74 2.55
C VAL A 115 -14.01 -13.05 2.70
N GLY A 116 -13.17 -12.30 1.99
CA GLY A 116 -11.72 -12.29 2.17
C GLY A 116 -11.31 -11.51 3.41
N SER A 117 -10.18 -11.86 4.01
CA SER A 117 -9.72 -11.16 5.22
C SER A 117 -8.21 -11.07 5.35
N GLY A 118 -7.74 -10.10 6.14
CA GLY A 118 -6.36 -10.02 6.62
C GLY A 118 -5.98 -11.12 7.62
N ALA A 119 -6.96 -11.91 8.08
CA ALA A 119 -6.75 -13.02 9.01
C ALA A 119 -6.20 -14.30 8.35
N ARG A 120 -5.82 -14.25 7.08
CA ARG A 120 -5.34 -15.40 6.29
C ARG A 120 -6.41 -16.50 6.19
N VAL A 121 -7.65 -16.10 6.10
CA VAL A 121 -8.80 -16.98 5.91
C VAL A 121 -9.82 -16.33 4.99
N ILE A 122 -10.61 -17.17 4.32
CA ILE A 122 -11.82 -16.76 3.61
C ILE A 122 -12.99 -17.32 4.41
N ALA A 123 -13.93 -16.47 4.78
CA ALA A 123 -15.18 -16.88 5.42
C ALA A 123 -16.22 -17.13 4.32
N VAL A 124 -16.65 -18.36 4.15
CA VAL A 124 -17.77 -18.76 3.30
C VAL A 124 -19.01 -18.77 4.20
N CYS A 125 -19.96 -17.91 3.90
CA CYS A 125 -21.17 -17.71 4.70
C CYS A 125 -22.38 -18.23 3.96
N TYR A 126 -23.25 -18.95 4.64
CA TYR A 126 -24.51 -19.50 4.12
C TYR A 126 -25.60 -19.40 5.20
N PHE A 127 -26.85 -19.36 4.76
CA PHE A 127 -28.00 -19.30 5.65
C PHE A 127 -28.37 -20.69 6.13
N GLU A 128 -28.58 -20.86 7.41
CA GLU A 128 -29.05 -22.11 8.03
C GLU A 128 -30.49 -21.95 8.47
N GLU A 129 -31.41 -22.57 7.73
CA GLU A 129 -32.85 -22.41 7.91
C GLU A 129 -33.32 -22.89 9.29
N GLU A 130 -32.72 -23.98 9.82
CA GLU A 130 -33.11 -24.55 11.11
C GLU A 130 -32.91 -23.56 12.30
N ASN A 131 -31.88 -22.70 12.19
CA ASN A 131 -31.54 -21.75 13.25
C ASN A 131 -31.86 -20.29 12.86
N ASP A 132 -32.38 -20.04 11.66
CA ASP A 132 -32.72 -18.70 11.14
C ASP A 132 -31.55 -17.70 11.22
N TRP A 133 -30.32 -18.16 10.86
CA TRP A 133 -29.16 -17.28 10.86
C TRP A 133 -28.09 -17.62 9.84
N TRP A 134 -27.19 -16.69 9.61
CA TRP A 134 -26.02 -16.87 8.75
C TRP A 134 -24.85 -17.50 9.49
N ILE A 135 -24.32 -18.61 8.97
CA ILE A 135 -23.14 -19.30 9.50
C ILE A 135 -21.94 -19.03 8.62
N SER A 136 -20.75 -18.82 9.24
CA SER A 136 -19.48 -18.72 8.52
C SER A 136 -18.62 -19.97 8.70
N LYS A 137 -18.14 -20.53 7.59
CA LYS A 137 -17.19 -21.65 7.54
C LYS A 137 -15.91 -21.18 6.87
N HIS A 138 -14.74 -21.55 7.40
CA HIS A 138 -13.47 -20.96 6.98
C HIS A 138 -12.66 -21.84 6.04
N LEU A 139 -12.19 -21.28 4.93
CA LEU A 139 -11.08 -21.77 4.13
C LEU A 139 -9.78 -21.20 4.72
N LYS A 140 -8.85 -22.06 5.15
CA LYS A 140 -7.64 -21.62 5.92
C LYS A 140 -6.33 -22.00 5.22
N LYS A 141 -6.04 -23.27 5.13
CA LYS A 141 -4.80 -23.75 4.49
C LYS A 141 -5.04 -23.95 2.99
N PRO A 142 -4.11 -23.57 2.11
CA PRO A 142 -2.73 -23.13 2.33
C PRO A 142 -2.56 -21.59 2.43
N ILE A 143 -3.60 -20.82 2.63
CA ILE A 143 -3.57 -19.35 2.63
C ILE A 143 -2.59 -18.85 3.71
N ARG A 144 -1.57 -18.08 3.30
CA ARG A 144 -0.48 -17.63 4.18
C ARG A 144 -0.51 -16.14 4.49
N SER A 145 -1.27 -15.35 3.72
CA SER A 145 -1.30 -13.89 3.80
C SER A 145 -2.70 -13.31 3.62
N THR A 146 -2.80 -11.97 3.57
CA THR A 146 -4.05 -11.24 3.36
C THR A 146 -4.67 -11.59 2.02
N ILE A 147 -5.97 -11.86 2.02
CA ILE A 147 -6.77 -12.00 0.80
C ILE A 147 -7.09 -10.62 0.25
N THR A 148 -6.75 -10.38 -1.00
CA THR A 148 -6.95 -9.10 -1.69
C THR A 148 -8.21 -9.10 -2.54
N THR A 149 -8.57 -10.24 -3.13
CA THR A 149 -9.66 -10.37 -4.11
C THR A 149 -10.25 -11.78 -4.12
N LEU A 150 -11.51 -11.89 -4.51
CA LEU A 150 -12.25 -13.15 -4.64
C LEU A 150 -13.08 -13.16 -5.92
N ALA A 151 -13.20 -14.32 -6.55
CA ALA A 151 -14.12 -14.56 -7.66
C ALA A 151 -14.74 -15.97 -7.57
N TRP A 152 -16.05 -16.03 -7.74
CA TRP A 152 -16.75 -17.29 -7.82
C TRP A 152 -16.67 -17.91 -9.23
N HIS A 153 -16.49 -19.21 -9.27
CA HIS A 153 -16.73 -19.99 -10.48
C HIS A 153 -18.23 -20.04 -10.79
N PRO A 154 -18.65 -20.14 -12.07
CA PRO A 154 -20.06 -20.25 -12.43
C PRO A 154 -20.83 -21.36 -11.72
N ASN A 155 -20.16 -22.45 -11.32
CA ASN A 155 -20.79 -23.56 -10.57
C ASN A 155 -21.10 -23.24 -9.09
N SER A 156 -20.79 -22.05 -8.59
CA SER A 156 -21.01 -21.62 -7.20
C SER A 156 -20.29 -22.45 -6.12
N VAL A 157 -19.45 -23.41 -6.50
CA VAL A 157 -18.69 -24.28 -5.58
C VAL A 157 -17.23 -23.92 -5.51
N LEU A 158 -16.60 -23.62 -6.65
CA LEU A 158 -15.22 -23.19 -6.68
C LEU A 158 -15.09 -21.68 -6.44
N LEU A 159 -14.07 -21.32 -5.70
CA LEU A 159 -13.75 -19.94 -5.35
C LEU A 159 -12.28 -19.66 -5.66
N ALA A 160 -12.04 -18.70 -6.53
CA ALA A 160 -10.70 -18.17 -6.73
C ALA A 160 -10.40 -17.07 -5.71
N ALA A 161 -9.16 -17.03 -5.25
CA ALA A 161 -8.68 -16.05 -4.29
C ALA A 161 -7.27 -15.56 -4.66
N GLY A 162 -7.09 -14.25 -4.68
CA GLY A 162 -5.77 -13.62 -4.75
C GLY A 162 -5.30 -13.18 -3.36
N SER A 163 -4.00 -13.21 -3.13
CA SER A 163 -3.44 -12.84 -1.85
C SER A 163 -2.08 -12.14 -1.96
N THR A 164 -1.68 -11.48 -0.87
CA THR A 164 -0.40 -10.76 -0.78
C THR A 164 0.81 -11.68 -0.63
N ASP A 165 0.64 -13.00 -0.65
CA ASP A 165 1.73 -13.99 -0.76
C ASP A 165 2.03 -14.35 -2.22
N SER A 166 1.58 -13.54 -3.17
CA SER A 166 1.81 -13.68 -4.62
C SER A 166 1.16 -14.90 -5.26
N HIS A 167 0.19 -15.52 -4.60
CA HIS A 167 -0.52 -16.69 -5.12
C HIS A 167 -1.96 -16.37 -5.46
N ALA A 168 -2.38 -16.84 -6.64
CA ALA A 168 -3.78 -17.05 -6.98
C ALA A 168 -4.14 -18.50 -6.70
N ARG A 169 -5.22 -18.74 -5.96
CA ARG A 169 -5.66 -20.09 -5.54
C ARG A 169 -7.08 -20.35 -5.94
N VAL A 170 -7.36 -21.57 -6.36
CA VAL A 170 -8.72 -22.08 -6.57
C VAL A 170 -9.02 -23.11 -5.47
N LEU A 171 -10.07 -22.87 -4.71
CA LEU A 171 -10.45 -23.63 -3.53
C LEU A 171 -11.90 -24.10 -3.64
N SER A 172 -12.19 -25.30 -3.15
CA SER A 172 -13.56 -25.77 -3.01
C SER A 172 -14.23 -25.17 -1.78
N SER A 173 -15.37 -24.56 -1.98
CA SER A 173 -16.27 -24.07 -0.95
C SER A 173 -17.54 -24.91 -0.81
N TYR A 174 -17.52 -26.16 -1.27
CA TYR A 174 -18.67 -27.07 -1.27
C TYR A 174 -19.26 -27.30 0.12
N ILE A 175 -20.53 -27.04 0.29
CA ILE A 175 -21.27 -27.27 1.55
C ILE A 175 -22.38 -28.26 1.30
N LYS A 176 -22.28 -29.44 1.94
CA LYS A 176 -23.29 -30.48 1.86
C LYS A 176 -24.64 -29.96 2.41
N GLY A 177 -25.70 -30.14 1.65
CA GLY A 177 -27.05 -29.68 2.02
C GLY A 177 -27.37 -28.26 1.48
N VAL A 178 -26.36 -27.48 1.07
CA VAL A 178 -26.54 -26.17 0.46
C VAL A 178 -26.25 -26.23 -1.04
N ASP A 179 -25.11 -26.82 -1.41
CA ASP A 179 -24.69 -26.93 -2.81
C ASP A 179 -25.14 -28.24 -3.46
N THR A 180 -25.53 -28.16 -4.72
CA THR A 180 -25.59 -29.33 -5.59
C THR A 180 -24.17 -29.77 -5.95
N ARG A 181 -23.96 -31.10 -6.08
CA ARG A 181 -22.67 -31.62 -6.49
C ARG A 181 -22.36 -31.17 -7.92
N PRO A 182 -21.24 -30.45 -8.14
CA PRO A 182 -20.87 -30.00 -9.47
C PRO A 182 -20.44 -31.18 -10.35
N GLU A 183 -20.60 -31.04 -11.66
CA GLU A 183 -20.04 -31.96 -12.64
C GLU A 183 -18.51 -31.97 -12.56
N PRO A 184 -17.87 -33.13 -12.84
CA PRO A 184 -16.41 -33.21 -12.96
C PRO A 184 -15.86 -32.17 -13.94
N SER A 185 -14.79 -31.53 -13.59
CA SER A 185 -14.13 -30.51 -14.43
C SER A 185 -12.62 -30.65 -14.35
N ALA A 186 -11.90 -29.86 -15.13
CA ALA A 186 -10.44 -29.73 -15.03
C ALA A 186 -9.96 -29.28 -13.63
N TRP A 187 -10.83 -28.65 -12.83
CA TRP A 187 -10.55 -28.26 -11.46
C TRP A 187 -10.73 -29.38 -10.43
N GLY A 188 -11.33 -30.52 -10.80
CA GLY A 188 -11.50 -31.67 -9.94
C GLY A 188 -12.85 -32.37 -10.10
N GLU A 189 -12.91 -33.62 -9.63
CA GLU A 189 -14.13 -34.45 -9.63
C GLU A 189 -14.80 -34.48 -8.25
N ARG A 190 -14.01 -34.59 -7.21
CA ARG A 190 -14.45 -34.59 -5.81
C ARG A 190 -13.94 -33.37 -5.13
N LEU A 191 -14.83 -32.52 -4.73
CA LEU A 191 -14.51 -31.14 -4.22
C LEU A 191 -15.05 -30.97 -2.80
N PRO A 192 -14.59 -31.76 -1.79
CA PRO A 192 -14.96 -31.49 -0.41
C PRO A 192 -14.50 -30.09 0.00
N PHE A 193 -15.15 -29.51 1.01
CA PHE A 193 -14.83 -28.18 1.50
C PHE A 193 -13.34 -28.01 1.86
N ASN A 194 -12.72 -26.92 1.43
CA ASN A 194 -11.32 -26.58 1.61
C ASN A 194 -10.32 -27.45 0.80
N THR A 195 -10.77 -28.12 -0.26
CA THR A 195 -9.87 -28.75 -1.23
C THR A 195 -9.19 -27.68 -2.08
N ILE A 196 -7.90 -27.85 -2.30
CA ILE A 196 -7.11 -27.01 -3.22
C ILE A 196 -7.29 -27.61 -4.61
N CYS A 197 -7.80 -26.80 -5.54
CA CYS A 197 -8.02 -27.21 -6.94
C CYS A 197 -6.99 -26.56 -7.87
N GLY A 198 -6.22 -25.59 -7.38
CA GLY A 198 -5.13 -24.94 -8.08
C GLY A 198 -4.43 -23.92 -7.18
N GLU A 199 -3.12 -23.82 -7.33
CA GLU A 199 -2.28 -22.82 -6.66
C GLU A 199 -1.23 -22.32 -7.66
N PHE A 200 -1.27 -21.04 -7.98
CA PHE A 200 -0.46 -20.43 -9.04
C PHE A 200 0.33 -19.25 -8.44
N LEU A 201 1.65 -19.33 -8.56
CA LEU A 201 2.56 -18.29 -8.12
C LEU A 201 2.72 -17.24 -9.23
N ASN A 202 2.70 -15.97 -8.87
CA ASN A 202 3.19 -14.92 -9.74
C ASN A 202 4.74 -14.94 -9.72
N ASP A 203 5.36 -15.20 -10.87
CA ASP A 203 6.82 -15.38 -11.01
C ASP A 203 7.63 -14.17 -10.53
N SER A 204 7.09 -12.97 -10.65
CA SER A 204 7.72 -11.73 -10.16
C SER A 204 7.46 -11.47 -8.67
N ALA A 205 6.83 -12.41 -7.94
CA ALA A 205 6.44 -12.28 -6.54
C ALA A 205 5.55 -11.06 -6.23
N GLY A 206 4.88 -10.49 -7.24
CA GLY A 206 3.92 -9.40 -7.07
C GLY A 206 2.63 -9.88 -6.38
N TRP A 207 2.06 -9.07 -5.49
CA TRP A 207 0.77 -9.35 -4.86
C TRP A 207 -0.32 -9.53 -5.93
N ILE A 208 -1.23 -10.47 -5.73
CA ILE A 208 -2.37 -10.64 -6.62
C ILE A 208 -3.44 -9.61 -6.25
N GLN A 209 -3.85 -8.79 -7.21
CA GLN A 209 -4.80 -7.69 -7.00
C GLN A 209 -6.21 -8.02 -7.53
N GLY A 210 -6.30 -8.72 -8.64
CA GLY A 210 -7.56 -9.14 -9.25
C GLY A 210 -7.53 -10.60 -9.64
N VAL A 211 -8.67 -11.30 -9.50
CA VAL A 211 -8.89 -12.66 -10.03
C VAL A 211 -10.26 -12.75 -10.69
N SER A 212 -10.40 -13.53 -11.74
CA SER A 212 -11.69 -13.81 -12.38
C SER A 212 -11.64 -15.10 -13.18
N PHE A 213 -12.70 -15.92 -13.08
CA PHE A 213 -12.90 -17.05 -13.99
C PHE A 213 -13.45 -16.58 -15.33
N SER A 214 -13.14 -17.31 -16.40
CA SER A 214 -13.81 -17.13 -17.68
C SER A 214 -15.30 -17.47 -17.57
N PRO A 215 -16.17 -17.04 -18.51
CA PRO A 215 -17.60 -17.33 -18.45
C PRO A 215 -17.94 -18.82 -18.38
N SER A 216 -17.18 -19.67 -19.05
CA SER A 216 -17.31 -21.14 -18.94
C SER A 216 -16.76 -21.71 -17.63
N GLY A 217 -15.92 -20.97 -16.90
CA GLY A 217 -15.17 -21.46 -15.76
C GLY A 217 -13.91 -22.27 -16.12
N ASN A 218 -13.62 -22.48 -17.40
CA ASN A 218 -12.51 -23.32 -17.85
C ASN A 218 -11.14 -22.65 -17.78
N ALA A 219 -11.08 -21.34 -17.56
CA ALA A 219 -9.84 -20.59 -17.38
C ALA A 219 -9.94 -19.65 -16.17
N LEU A 220 -8.78 -19.30 -15.60
CA LEU A 220 -8.63 -18.32 -14.54
C LEU A 220 -7.67 -17.23 -15.01
N ALA A 221 -8.05 -15.97 -14.86
CA ALA A 221 -7.16 -14.85 -15.04
C ALA A 221 -6.89 -14.15 -13.70
N PHE A 222 -5.68 -13.65 -13.53
CA PHE A 222 -5.33 -12.82 -12.38
C PHE A 222 -4.33 -11.71 -12.73
N THR A 223 -4.37 -10.63 -11.97
CA THR A 223 -3.46 -9.48 -12.11
C THR A 223 -2.48 -9.41 -10.95
N GLY A 224 -1.22 -9.15 -11.28
CA GLY A 224 -0.14 -8.96 -10.31
C GLY A 224 0.18 -7.47 -10.07
N HIS A 225 0.69 -7.17 -8.89
CA HIS A 225 1.20 -5.83 -8.57
C HIS A 225 2.48 -5.46 -9.35
N ASP A 226 3.04 -6.40 -10.07
CA ASP A 226 4.14 -6.27 -11.03
C ASP A 226 3.68 -5.84 -12.44
N SER A 227 2.44 -5.37 -12.59
CA SER A 227 1.83 -4.97 -13.86
C SER A 227 1.63 -6.13 -14.85
N SER A 228 1.54 -7.34 -14.35
CA SER A 228 1.27 -8.54 -15.16
C SER A 228 -0.21 -8.91 -15.16
N VAL A 229 -0.63 -9.56 -16.25
CA VAL A 229 -1.88 -10.31 -16.36
C VAL A 229 -1.52 -11.75 -16.70
N THR A 230 -1.92 -12.68 -15.86
CA THR A 230 -1.67 -14.12 -16.08
C THR A 230 -2.97 -14.85 -16.34
N VAL A 231 -2.99 -15.71 -17.36
CA VAL A 231 -4.13 -16.57 -17.70
C VAL A 231 -3.70 -18.02 -17.55
N VAL A 232 -4.51 -18.79 -16.82
CA VAL A 232 -4.26 -20.18 -16.51
C VAL A 232 -5.37 -21.07 -17.11
N TYR A 233 -4.96 -22.08 -17.84
CA TYR A 233 -5.82 -23.13 -18.37
C TYR A 233 -5.50 -24.45 -17.63
N PRO A 234 -6.38 -24.91 -16.73
CA PRO A 234 -6.14 -26.13 -15.97
C PRO A 234 -6.14 -27.37 -16.87
N SER A 235 -5.50 -28.45 -16.46
CA SER A 235 -5.49 -29.73 -17.18
C SER A 235 -6.38 -30.77 -16.50
N ALA A 236 -5.94 -31.27 -15.36
CA ALA A 236 -6.61 -32.26 -14.53
C ALA A 236 -6.17 -32.05 -13.07
N PRO A 237 -6.91 -32.60 -12.08
CA PRO A 237 -6.51 -32.53 -10.69
C PRO A 237 -5.08 -33.04 -10.48
N ASP A 238 -4.31 -32.34 -9.66
CA ASP A 238 -2.92 -32.65 -9.31
C ASP A 238 -1.94 -32.71 -10.50
N GLN A 239 -2.32 -32.16 -11.65
CA GLN A 239 -1.47 -32.02 -12.83
C GLN A 239 -1.11 -30.54 -13.06
N PRO A 240 0.04 -30.24 -13.64
CA PRO A 240 0.37 -28.89 -14.07
C PRO A 240 -0.70 -28.36 -15.04
N PRO A 241 -0.97 -27.06 -15.07
CA PRO A 241 -1.90 -26.47 -16.03
C PRO A 241 -1.42 -26.73 -17.47
N ARG A 242 -2.39 -26.87 -18.40
CA ARG A 242 -2.09 -27.02 -19.84
C ARG A 242 -1.31 -25.83 -20.38
N ALA A 243 -1.70 -24.64 -19.92
CA ALA A 243 -1.01 -23.41 -20.22
C ALA A 243 -1.12 -22.44 -19.02
N MET A 244 -0.04 -21.70 -18.77
CA MET A 244 0.01 -20.56 -17.87
C MET A 244 0.75 -19.44 -18.61
N LEU A 245 0.00 -18.46 -19.07
CA LEU A 245 0.47 -17.40 -19.96
C LEU A 245 0.52 -16.10 -19.19
N ASN A 246 1.74 -15.53 -19.08
CA ASN A 246 1.98 -14.27 -18.38
C ASN A 246 2.23 -13.15 -19.39
N ILE A 247 1.47 -12.08 -19.29
CA ILE A 247 1.61 -10.88 -20.12
C ILE A 247 2.12 -9.76 -19.20
N THR A 248 3.40 -9.46 -19.29
CA THR A 248 4.01 -8.33 -18.59
C THR A 248 3.79 -7.06 -19.40
N THR A 249 3.33 -5.99 -18.75
CA THR A 249 3.10 -4.71 -19.39
C THR A 249 4.05 -3.63 -18.86
N ARG A 250 4.10 -2.50 -19.58
CA ARG A 250 4.84 -1.30 -19.15
C ARG A 250 3.95 -0.31 -18.37
N PHE A 251 2.72 -0.71 -18.12
CA PHE A 251 1.73 0.11 -17.43
C PHE A 251 1.87 -0.03 -15.92
N LEU A 252 1.11 0.78 -15.18
CA LEU A 252 0.98 0.63 -13.74
C LEU A 252 0.10 -0.59 -13.41
N PRO A 253 0.19 -1.15 -12.19
CA PRO A 253 -0.55 -2.35 -11.81
C PRO A 253 -2.06 -2.26 -12.02
N PHE A 254 -2.65 -3.40 -12.40
CA PHE A 254 -4.09 -3.55 -12.55
C PHE A 254 -4.71 -4.07 -11.25
N ASN A 255 -5.76 -3.38 -10.75
CA ASN A 255 -6.43 -3.74 -9.51
C ASN A 255 -7.61 -4.70 -9.72
N SER A 256 -8.23 -4.64 -10.88
CA SER A 256 -9.45 -5.40 -11.18
C SER A 256 -9.48 -5.81 -12.65
N LEU A 257 -10.11 -6.96 -12.90
CA LEU A 257 -10.31 -7.48 -14.26
C LEU A 257 -11.66 -8.18 -14.39
N ILE A 258 -12.18 -8.21 -15.61
CA ILE A 258 -13.33 -9.00 -16.04
C ILE A 258 -13.03 -9.70 -17.37
N TRP A 259 -13.73 -10.80 -17.62
CA TRP A 259 -13.74 -11.42 -18.93
C TRP A 259 -14.83 -10.86 -19.83
N ASN A 260 -14.56 -10.78 -21.13
CA ASN A 260 -15.51 -10.50 -22.20
C ASN A 260 -15.47 -11.66 -23.20
N GLY A 261 -16.37 -12.62 -23.03
CA GLY A 261 -16.25 -13.92 -23.69
C GLY A 261 -15.07 -14.74 -23.16
N GLU A 262 -14.64 -15.74 -23.92
CA GLU A 262 -13.54 -16.64 -23.53
C GLU A 262 -12.16 -16.11 -23.95
N ASN A 263 -12.11 -15.12 -24.85
CA ASN A 263 -10.89 -14.72 -25.55
C ASN A 263 -10.51 -13.25 -25.33
N GLU A 264 -11.23 -12.52 -24.48
CA GLU A 264 -10.91 -11.12 -24.17
C GLU A 264 -11.00 -10.87 -22.66
N ILE A 265 -10.04 -10.10 -22.14
CA ILE A 265 -10.01 -9.62 -20.76
C ILE A 265 -9.93 -8.09 -20.78
N ILE A 266 -10.72 -7.48 -19.92
CA ILE A 266 -10.66 -6.04 -19.63
C ILE A 266 -10.08 -5.88 -18.23
N ALA A 267 -8.94 -5.17 -18.10
CA ALA A 267 -8.30 -4.89 -16.83
C ALA A 267 -8.08 -3.40 -16.64
N ALA A 268 -8.23 -2.91 -15.41
CA ALA A 268 -8.00 -1.52 -15.06
C ALA A 268 -7.36 -1.39 -13.67
N GLY A 269 -6.67 -0.28 -13.44
CA GLY A 269 -5.95 -0.04 -12.20
C GLY A 269 -5.39 1.38 -12.10
N HIS A 270 -4.10 1.47 -11.80
CA HIS A 270 -3.44 2.73 -11.48
C HIS A 270 -3.19 3.66 -12.66
N ASP A 271 -3.29 3.19 -13.91
CA ASP A 271 -3.20 4.04 -15.10
C ASP A 271 -4.46 4.85 -15.40
N CYS A 272 -5.50 4.73 -14.57
CA CYS A 272 -6.74 5.50 -14.67
C CYS A 272 -7.56 5.23 -15.94
N GLU A 273 -7.23 4.21 -16.72
CA GLU A 273 -7.98 3.80 -17.91
C GLU A 273 -8.03 2.25 -18.03
N PRO A 274 -9.11 1.69 -18.61
CA PRO A 274 -9.21 0.26 -18.84
C PRO A 274 -8.51 -0.17 -20.12
N TYR A 275 -7.82 -1.32 -20.03
CA TYR A 275 -7.07 -1.94 -21.11
C TYR A 275 -7.68 -3.27 -21.52
N ARG A 276 -7.48 -3.64 -22.77
CA ARG A 276 -8.01 -4.81 -23.41
C ARG A 276 -6.89 -5.79 -23.76
N PHE A 277 -7.05 -7.04 -23.33
CA PHE A 277 -6.17 -8.17 -23.66
C PHE A 277 -6.97 -9.18 -24.47
N HIS A 278 -6.37 -9.73 -25.48
CA HIS A 278 -7.02 -10.75 -26.34
C HIS A 278 -6.10 -11.94 -26.54
N GLY A 279 -6.66 -13.15 -26.53
CA GLY A 279 -5.89 -14.37 -26.71
C GLY A 279 -6.67 -15.64 -26.45
N ASP A 280 -5.93 -16.74 -26.46
CA ASP A 280 -6.40 -18.09 -26.15
C ASP A 280 -5.29 -18.90 -25.45
N GLU A 281 -5.43 -20.22 -25.36
CA GLU A 281 -4.44 -21.08 -24.72
C GLU A 281 -3.06 -21.11 -25.43
N ASN A 282 -2.96 -20.59 -26.67
CA ASN A 282 -1.72 -20.53 -27.44
C ASN A 282 -0.96 -19.20 -27.22
N GLY A 283 -1.62 -18.15 -26.75
CA GLY A 283 -0.99 -16.87 -26.46
C GLY A 283 -1.98 -15.74 -26.17
N TRP A 284 -1.56 -14.82 -25.33
CA TRP A 284 -2.29 -13.60 -24.96
C TRP A 284 -1.47 -12.37 -25.27
N GLN A 285 -2.13 -11.31 -25.70
CA GLN A 285 -1.48 -10.03 -25.98
C GLN A 285 -2.35 -8.85 -25.57
N LEU A 286 -1.71 -7.75 -25.20
CA LEU A 286 -2.35 -6.47 -24.99
C LEU A 286 -2.76 -5.88 -26.35
N THR A 287 -4.06 -5.54 -26.52
CA THR A 287 -4.57 -4.98 -27.77
C THR A 287 -4.77 -3.46 -27.73
N GLY A 288 -4.77 -2.85 -26.55
CA GLY A 288 -4.84 -1.40 -26.39
C GLY A 288 -5.80 -0.93 -25.30
N THR A 289 -6.03 0.38 -25.25
CA THR A 289 -6.99 1.01 -24.35
C THR A 289 -8.40 1.00 -24.95
N ILE A 290 -9.41 1.02 -24.07
CA ILE A 290 -10.83 1.09 -24.47
C ILE A 290 -11.29 2.54 -24.68
N GLU A 291 -10.65 3.52 -24.05
CA GLU A 291 -11.03 4.93 -24.18
C GLU A 291 -10.60 5.51 -25.54
N ASN A 292 -11.57 5.96 -26.34
CA ASN A 292 -11.29 6.65 -27.60
C ASN A 292 -10.82 8.09 -27.34
N LYS A 293 -9.57 8.38 -27.60
CA LYS A 293 -9.06 9.74 -27.67
C LYS A 293 -9.51 10.36 -29.01
N SER A 294 -10.69 10.98 -29.04
CA SER A 294 -11.17 11.71 -30.21
C SER A 294 -10.26 12.92 -30.48
N GLY A 295 -9.41 12.84 -31.48
CA GLY A 295 -8.68 13.97 -32.04
C GLY A 295 -7.20 13.83 -32.24
N SER A 296 -6.75 12.96 -33.14
CA SER A 296 -5.60 13.24 -34.05
C SER A 296 -5.40 12.08 -35.03
N GLY A 297 -5.05 12.45 -36.27
CA GLY A 297 -5.06 11.61 -37.46
C GLY A 297 -4.29 10.30 -37.40
N ALA A 298 -4.71 9.40 -38.26
CA ALA A 298 -4.10 8.10 -38.51
C ALA A 298 -2.59 8.20 -38.76
N GLY A 299 -1.79 7.55 -37.90
CA GLY A 299 -0.38 7.37 -38.17
C GLY A 299 0.55 7.63 -36.99
N ALA A 300 0.34 7.00 -35.84
CA ALA A 300 1.35 6.59 -34.86
C ALA A 300 0.60 6.07 -33.64
N VAL A 301 0.85 4.84 -33.24
CA VAL A 301 0.50 4.32 -31.92
C VAL A 301 1.34 5.11 -30.91
N ARG A 302 0.85 6.26 -30.48
CA ARG A 302 1.44 7.04 -29.39
C ARG A 302 0.84 6.51 -28.10
N GLU A 303 1.62 5.68 -27.44
CA GLU A 303 1.39 5.24 -26.05
C GLU A 303 1.43 6.46 -25.12
N GLU A 304 0.33 7.18 -25.00
CA GLU A 304 0.16 8.20 -23.97
C GLU A 304 -0.47 7.57 -22.72
N SER A 305 0.30 6.73 -22.00
CA SER A 305 -0.06 6.31 -20.65
C SER A 305 0.18 7.47 -19.67
N ALA A 306 -0.50 7.46 -18.51
CA ALA A 306 -0.24 8.42 -17.43
C ALA A 306 1.26 8.50 -17.12
N LEU A 307 1.96 7.35 -17.14
CA LEU A 307 3.41 7.26 -16.97
C LEU A 307 4.20 8.02 -18.06
N ASN A 308 3.79 7.95 -19.33
CA ASN A 308 4.43 8.68 -20.42
C ASN A 308 4.15 10.18 -20.36
N MET A 309 2.98 10.58 -19.88
CA MET A 309 2.66 11.97 -19.64
C MET A 309 3.52 12.56 -18.53
N PHE A 310 3.73 11.83 -17.42
CA PHE A 310 4.67 12.22 -16.36
C PHE A 310 6.11 12.30 -16.87
N ARG A 311 6.58 11.33 -17.67
CA ARG A 311 7.90 11.38 -18.29
C ARG A 311 8.07 12.55 -19.26
N GLN A 312 7.04 12.89 -20.03
CA GLN A 312 7.08 14.05 -20.94
C GLN A 312 7.05 15.39 -20.21
N MET A 313 6.31 15.48 -19.08
CA MET A 313 6.33 16.66 -18.22
C MET A 313 7.73 16.85 -17.59
N ASP A 314 8.37 15.76 -17.15
CA ASP A 314 9.71 15.76 -16.57
C ASP A 314 10.77 16.20 -17.60
N LEU A 315 10.70 15.65 -18.82
CA LEU A 315 11.63 15.99 -19.92
C LEU A 315 11.48 17.41 -20.46
N LYS A 316 10.29 18.03 -20.36
CA LYS A 316 10.04 19.37 -20.94
C LYS A 316 10.19 20.50 -19.96
N GLY A 317 10.31 20.23 -18.64
CA GLY A 317 10.45 21.27 -17.59
C GLY A 317 9.31 22.30 -17.58
N GLN A 318 8.18 22.03 -18.26
CA GLN A 318 7.05 22.93 -18.37
C GLN A 318 5.88 22.38 -17.59
N THR A 319 5.51 23.02 -16.50
CA THR A 319 4.22 22.85 -15.83
C THR A 319 3.16 23.57 -16.66
N GLN A 320 2.43 22.85 -17.49
CA GLN A 320 1.19 23.37 -18.05
C GLN A 320 0.16 23.52 -16.92
N ALA A 321 -0.61 24.61 -16.96
CA ALA A 321 -1.61 24.95 -15.95
C ALA A 321 -2.81 23.97 -15.89
N ASP A 322 -2.90 23.03 -16.82
CA ASP A 322 -3.96 22.02 -16.89
C ASP A 322 -3.36 20.62 -16.65
N THR A 323 -3.45 20.17 -15.41
CA THR A 323 -2.95 18.85 -14.94
C THR A 323 -4.02 17.76 -15.00
N GLN A 324 -5.15 17.97 -15.67
CA GLN A 324 -6.14 16.93 -15.84
C GLN A 324 -5.65 15.86 -16.81
N LEU A 325 -5.74 14.58 -16.37
CA LEU A 325 -5.50 13.45 -17.25
C LEU A 325 -6.54 13.48 -18.39
N LYS A 326 -6.12 13.09 -19.58
CA LYS A 326 -7.04 12.94 -20.73
C LYS A 326 -7.88 11.65 -20.64
N THR A 327 -7.94 11.03 -19.49
CA THR A 327 -8.71 9.84 -19.16
C THR A 327 -10.01 10.20 -18.45
N VAL A 328 -11.00 9.33 -18.52
CA VAL A 328 -12.29 9.52 -17.83
C VAL A 328 -12.08 9.54 -16.31
N HIS A 329 -11.34 8.57 -15.78
CA HIS A 329 -10.90 8.59 -14.39
C HIS A 329 -9.67 9.48 -14.22
N GLN A 330 -9.69 10.29 -13.18
CA GLN A 330 -8.57 11.15 -12.80
C GLN A 330 -7.69 10.52 -11.70
N ASN A 331 -8.03 9.32 -11.26
CA ASN A 331 -7.32 8.55 -10.23
C ASN A 331 -7.50 7.06 -10.48
N THR A 332 -6.83 6.24 -9.68
CA THR A 332 -6.85 4.77 -9.73
C THR A 332 -8.25 4.21 -9.83
N ILE A 333 -8.45 3.28 -10.75
CA ILE A 333 -9.66 2.46 -10.84
C ILE A 333 -9.50 1.28 -9.87
N ASN A 334 -10.41 1.20 -8.88
CA ASN A 334 -10.39 0.14 -7.89
C ASN A 334 -11.14 -1.10 -8.36
N THR A 335 -12.27 -0.91 -9.02
CA THR A 335 -13.17 -2.02 -9.38
C THR A 335 -13.66 -1.87 -10.81
N VAL A 336 -13.64 -2.98 -11.55
CA VAL A 336 -14.31 -3.15 -12.85
C VAL A 336 -15.42 -4.19 -12.67
N ARG A 337 -16.64 -3.87 -13.13
CA ARG A 337 -17.80 -4.75 -13.01
C ARG A 337 -18.53 -4.87 -14.34
N ILE A 338 -19.07 -6.04 -14.61
CA ILE A 338 -19.98 -6.26 -15.75
C ILE A 338 -21.27 -5.48 -15.50
N TYR A 339 -21.68 -4.62 -16.45
CA TYR A 339 -22.93 -3.88 -16.37
C TYR A 339 -24.02 -4.51 -17.25
N GLU A 340 -23.71 -4.82 -18.51
CA GLU A 340 -24.58 -5.55 -19.42
C GLU A 340 -23.81 -6.67 -20.11
N GLU A 341 -24.39 -7.86 -20.11
CA GLU A 341 -23.82 -9.08 -20.69
C GLU A 341 -24.90 -9.87 -21.42
N ALA A 342 -24.53 -10.45 -22.56
CA ALA A 342 -25.36 -11.39 -23.29
C ALA A 342 -24.50 -12.54 -23.83
N ASN A 343 -24.85 -13.78 -23.45
CA ASN A 343 -24.15 -15.01 -23.88
C ASN A 343 -22.64 -14.98 -23.60
N GLY A 344 -22.23 -14.48 -22.43
CA GLY A 344 -20.83 -14.38 -22.02
C GLY A 344 -20.07 -13.16 -22.63
N ASN A 345 -20.71 -12.41 -23.52
CA ASN A 345 -20.11 -11.21 -24.11
C ASN A 345 -20.58 -9.95 -23.38
N VAL A 346 -19.64 -9.18 -22.88
CA VAL A 346 -19.88 -7.92 -22.16
C VAL A 346 -20.08 -6.79 -23.14
N SER A 347 -21.32 -6.29 -23.22
CA SER A 347 -21.63 -5.10 -24.04
C SER A 347 -21.31 -3.80 -23.33
N LYS A 348 -21.46 -3.78 -21.98
CA LYS A 348 -21.12 -2.64 -21.13
C LYS A 348 -20.52 -3.10 -19.81
N PHE A 349 -19.54 -2.37 -19.31
CA PHE A 349 -18.96 -2.54 -17.99
C PHE A 349 -18.91 -1.20 -17.24
N SER A 350 -18.80 -1.24 -15.93
CA SER A 350 -18.64 -0.08 -15.06
C SER A 350 -17.30 -0.10 -14.35
N THR A 351 -16.81 1.08 -14.03
CA THR A 351 -15.59 1.29 -13.25
C THR A 351 -15.86 2.25 -12.11
N SER A 352 -15.20 2.05 -10.98
CA SER A 352 -15.16 3.02 -9.89
C SER A 352 -13.73 3.29 -9.49
N GLY A 353 -13.45 4.54 -9.10
CA GLY A 353 -12.11 5.02 -8.81
C GLY A 353 -12.01 5.79 -7.50
N VAL A 354 -10.77 6.09 -7.14
CA VAL A 354 -10.42 6.88 -5.95
C VAL A 354 -10.41 8.36 -6.33
N ASP A 355 -11.58 9.00 -6.40
CA ASP A 355 -11.69 10.43 -6.69
C ASP A 355 -12.00 11.22 -5.42
N GLY A 356 -10.98 11.91 -4.87
CA GLY A 356 -11.19 13.01 -3.95
C GLY A 356 -10.88 12.82 -2.47
N ARG A 357 -9.87 13.24 -2.05
CA ARG A 357 -9.27 14.03 -0.95
C ARG A 357 -7.89 14.39 -1.45
N VAL A 358 -7.38 15.57 -1.08
CA VAL A 358 -6.01 15.94 -1.45
C VAL A 358 -5.03 15.06 -0.68
N THR A 359 -4.96 13.81 -1.05
CA THR A 359 -3.87 12.89 -0.75
C THR A 359 -3.00 12.85 -1.99
N TRP A 360 -1.72 13.17 -1.83
CA TRP A 360 -0.77 13.05 -2.93
C TRP A 360 -0.02 11.72 -2.78
N SER A 361 0.11 10.99 -3.87
CA SER A 361 1.03 9.87 -4.00
C SER A 361 1.90 10.16 -5.22
N THR A 362 3.20 10.20 -5.05
CA THR A 362 4.12 10.45 -6.15
C THR A 362 4.94 9.20 -6.44
N GLY A 363 4.65 8.58 -7.54
CA GLY A 363 5.48 7.70 -8.35
C GLY A 363 5.79 6.29 -7.87
N PRO A 364 6.04 5.36 -8.81
CA PRO A 364 6.49 4.02 -8.52
C PRO A 364 7.99 3.99 -8.27
N PHE A 365 8.43 3.23 -7.30
CA PHE A 365 9.77 2.71 -7.00
C PHE A 365 10.74 3.49 -6.13
N LEU A 366 10.69 4.83 -5.95
CA LEU A 366 11.67 5.53 -5.09
C LEU A 366 11.12 6.75 -4.35
N SER A 367 9.86 7.13 -4.50
CA SER A 367 9.32 8.32 -3.87
C SER A 367 7.84 8.18 -3.48
N ASP A 368 7.52 7.20 -2.66
CA ASP A 368 6.19 7.10 -2.02
C ASP A 368 6.00 8.17 -0.94
N SER A 369 6.14 9.44 -1.31
CA SER A 369 5.76 10.54 -0.42
C SER A 369 4.25 10.63 -0.38
N CYS A 370 3.63 9.99 0.60
CA CYS A 370 2.22 10.17 0.93
C CYS A 370 2.08 11.14 2.09
N GLY A 371 1.02 11.94 2.09
CA GLY A 371 0.79 12.86 3.18
C GLY A 371 -0.61 13.46 3.14
N TYR A 372 -0.89 14.35 4.06
CA TYR A 372 -2.13 15.10 4.09
C TYR A 372 -1.92 16.54 4.59
N ILE A 373 -2.85 17.43 4.24
CA ILE A 373 -2.97 18.76 4.80
C ILE A 373 -4.25 18.80 5.61
N ALA A 374 -4.14 19.22 6.88
CA ALA A 374 -5.26 19.34 7.79
C ALA A 374 -5.29 20.74 8.43
N LEU A 375 -6.48 21.19 8.82
CA LEU A 375 -6.70 22.41 9.56
C LEU A 375 -7.12 22.06 10.98
N SER A 376 -6.42 22.61 11.96
CA SER A 376 -6.78 22.51 13.38
C SER A 376 -7.45 23.81 13.82
N HIS A 377 -8.67 23.73 14.37
CA HIS A 377 -9.49 24.83 14.80
C HIS A 377 -9.72 24.80 16.32
N PHE A 378 -10.25 25.91 16.86
CA PHE A 378 -10.70 25.92 18.25
C PHE A 378 -11.62 24.71 18.57
N PRO A 379 -11.49 24.04 19.73
CA PRO A 379 -10.71 24.44 20.94
C PRO A 379 -9.20 24.15 20.86
N HIS A 380 -8.72 23.51 19.81
CA HIS A 380 -7.30 23.23 19.61
C HIS A 380 -6.55 24.44 19.06
N ALA A 381 -5.23 24.37 19.08
CA ALA A 381 -4.37 25.42 18.52
C ALA A 381 -4.61 25.59 17.01
N LYS A 382 -4.73 26.82 16.54
CA LYS A 382 -4.94 27.17 15.14
C LYS A 382 -3.70 26.84 14.30
N ARG A 383 -3.77 25.81 13.48
CA ARG A 383 -2.64 25.28 12.70
C ARG A 383 -3.06 24.83 11.31
N ILE A 384 -2.18 25.02 10.34
CA ILE A 384 -2.19 24.34 9.03
C ILE A 384 -1.16 23.23 9.14
N ILE A 385 -1.59 21.99 9.25
CA ILE A 385 -0.74 20.83 9.49
C ILE A 385 -0.47 20.16 8.14
N VAL A 386 0.81 19.97 7.81
CA VAL A 386 1.27 19.22 6.63
C VAL A 386 2.00 17.99 7.14
N ALA A 387 1.45 16.81 6.94
CA ALA A 387 2.04 15.56 7.39
C ALA A 387 2.59 14.75 6.20
N PHE A 388 3.80 14.25 6.34
CA PHE A 388 4.47 13.39 5.37
C PHE A 388 4.68 12.00 5.96
N ARG A 389 4.26 10.97 5.23
CA ARG A 389 4.43 9.58 5.64
C ARG A 389 5.81 9.06 5.21
N GLY A 390 6.38 8.15 5.99
CA GLY A 390 7.54 7.34 5.59
C GLY A 390 7.20 6.19 4.65
N THR A 391 8.22 5.49 4.18
CA THR A 391 8.10 4.28 3.32
C THR A 391 7.45 3.12 4.07
N TYR A 392 6.78 2.22 3.31
CA TYR A 392 6.17 1.01 3.88
C TYR A 392 7.19 -0.07 4.29
N SER A 393 8.34 -0.09 3.62
CA SER A 393 9.37 -1.11 3.81
C SER A 393 10.67 -0.47 4.28
N ILE A 394 11.08 -0.77 5.52
CA ILE A 394 12.37 -0.33 6.06
C ILE A 394 13.53 -1.03 5.36
N THR A 395 13.33 -2.28 4.92
CA THR A 395 14.36 -3.02 4.17
C THR A 395 14.69 -2.30 2.87
N ASP A 396 13.68 -1.84 2.14
CA ASP A 396 13.86 -1.05 0.94
C ASP A 396 14.45 0.33 1.26
N THR A 397 14.02 0.95 2.38
CA THR A 397 14.60 2.22 2.85
C THR A 397 16.09 2.10 3.17
N ILE A 398 16.54 1.01 3.79
CA ILE A 398 17.97 0.79 4.11
C ILE A 398 18.77 0.51 2.83
N ILE A 399 18.21 -0.18 1.85
CA ILE A 399 18.83 -0.46 0.54
C ILE A 399 18.84 0.82 -0.31
N ASP A 400 17.77 1.59 -0.32
CA ASP A 400 17.61 2.83 -1.09
C ASP A 400 18.37 4.02 -0.49
N LEU A 401 18.79 3.94 0.77
CA LEU A 401 19.74 4.86 1.40
C LEU A 401 21.17 4.69 0.88
N SER A 402 21.39 3.87 -0.18
CA SER A 402 22.61 3.89 -0.97
C SER A 402 22.74 5.24 -1.67
N ALA A 403 23.59 6.07 -1.10
CA ALA A 403 23.58 7.52 -1.19
C ALA A 403 24.07 8.05 -2.54
N TYR A 404 23.17 8.52 -3.37
CA TYR A 404 23.55 9.39 -4.49
C TYR A 404 23.36 10.85 -4.07
N PRO A 405 24.43 11.60 -3.77
CA PRO A 405 24.33 13.03 -3.47
C PRO A 405 23.96 13.80 -4.74
N GLN A 406 23.00 14.71 -4.60
CA GLN A 406 22.58 15.63 -5.65
C GLN A 406 22.79 17.07 -5.18
N ALA A 407 23.24 17.94 -6.08
CA ALA A 407 23.40 19.36 -5.77
C ALA A 407 22.06 19.98 -5.34
N TYR A 408 22.06 20.68 -4.22
CA TYR A 408 20.89 21.38 -3.70
C TYR A 408 20.95 22.85 -4.06
N VAL A 409 19.88 23.35 -4.67
CA VAL A 409 19.70 24.77 -4.99
C VAL A 409 18.57 25.31 -4.12
N PRO A 410 18.87 26.22 -3.16
CA PRO A 410 17.85 26.83 -2.32
C PRO A 410 16.82 27.61 -3.13
N TYR A 411 15.59 27.70 -2.60
CA TYR A 411 14.57 28.56 -3.18
C TYR A 411 15.00 30.04 -3.11
N ASN A 412 14.92 30.73 -4.25
CA ASN A 412 15.19 32.18 -4.35
C ASN A 412 13.92 32.90 -4.82
N PRO A 413 13.26 33.70 -3.97
CA PRO A 413 11.99 34.34 -4.31
C PRO A 413 12.09 35.41 -5.41
N ASN A 414 13.26 36.03 -5.59
CA ASN A 414 13.40 37.21 -6.46
C ASN A 414 14.17 36.96 -7.76
N GLY A 415 14.80 35.80 -7.94
CA GLY A 415 15.65 35.50 -9.10
C GLY A 415 16.85 36.50 -9.27
N ARG A 416 17.06 37.37 -8.31
CA ARG A 416 18.15 38.34 -8.30
C ARG A 416 19.38 37.76 -7.65
N GLU A 417 20.53 38.09 -8.19
CA GLU A 417 21.85 37.80 -7.57
C GLU A 417 22.12 38.69 -6.35
N ASP A 418 21.16 38.83 -5.43
CA ASP A 418 21.37 39.62 -4.22
C ASP A 418 22.39 38.90 -3.33
N LYS A 419 23.50 39.60 -3.08
CA LYS A 419 24.69 39.14 -2.36
C LYS A 419 24.42 38.76 -0.88
N GLU A 420 23.24 39.04 -0.36
CA GLU A 420 22.85 38.85 1.05
C GLU A 420 22.00 37.59 1.28
N LEU A 421 21.52 36.93 0.24
CA LEU A 421 20.83 35.66 0.43
C LEU A 421 21.84 34.57 0.76
N LEU A 422 21.62 33.85 1.87
CA LEU A 422 22.33 32.66 2.30
C LEU A 422 22.53 31.71 1.11
N ARG A 423 23.68 31.71 0.47
CA ARG A 423 23.99 30.83 -0.66
C ARG A 423 24.55 29.53 -0.12
N CYS A 424 23.82 28.47 -0.32
CA CYS A 424 24.24 27.09 -0.04
C CYS A 424 25.33 26.68 -1.04
N ARG A 425 26.60 27.02 -0.76
CA ARG A 425 27.71 26.65 -1.64
C ARG A 425 28.11 25.21 -1.39
N ASN A 426 28.20 24.40 -2.47
CA ASN A 426 28.55 22.96 -2.42
C ASN A 426 27.58 22.11 -1.59
N CYS A 427 26.37 22.60 -1.34
CA CYS A 427 25.33 21.78 -0.69
C CYS A 427 24.93 20.62 -1.55
N THR A 428 24.94 19.45 -0.98
CA THR A 428 24.36 18.24 -1.58
C THR A 428 23.38 17.59 -0.63
N VAL A 429 22.33 17.04 -1.19
CA VAL A 429 21.32 16.29 -0.46
C VAL A 429 21.11 14.94 -1.13
N HIS A 430 20.48 14.01 -0.43
CA HIS A 430 20.13 12.71 -0.99
C HIS A 430 19.14 12.87 -2.16
N ALA A 431 19.49 12.32 -3.32
CA ALA A 431 18.72 12.49 -4.56
C ALA A 431 17.26 12.03 -4.41
N GLY A 432 17.02 10.91 -3.74
CA GLY A 432 15.67 10.39 -3.49
C GLY A 432 14.81 11.32 -2.62
N PHE A 433 15.39 11.93 -1.58
CA PHE A 433 14.66 12.88 -0.72
C PHE A 433 14.31 14.17 -1.46
N LEU A 434 15.27 14.65 -2.26
CA LEU A 434 15.04 15.83 -3.09
C LEU A 434 13.97 15.57 -4.15
N ALA A 435 14.05 14.43 -4.85
CA ALA A 435 13.04 14.05 -5.84
C ALA A 435 11.66 13.94 -5.20
N ALA A 436 11.54 13.29 -4.04
CA ALA A 436 10.29 13.18 -3.29
C ALA A 436 9.70 14.56 -2.93
N TRP A 437 10.53 15.50 -2.48
CA TRP A 437 10.08 16.88 -2.25
C TRP A 437 9.68 17.58 -3.54
N LEU A 438 10.50 17.56 -4.57
CA LEU A 438 10.23 18.26 -5.83
C LEU A 438 8.94 17.78 -6.50
N ASN A 439 8.63 16.50 -6.40
CA ASN A 439 7.40 15.92 -6.94
C ASN A 439 6.15 16.37 -6.17
N THR A 440 6.21 16.48 -4.83
CA THR A 440 5.07 16.89 -3.99
C THR A 440 4.93 18.40 -3.86
N ARG A 441 6.02 19.14 -4.05
CA ARG A 441 6.14 20.57 -3.87
C ARG A 441 5.05 21.42 -4.51
N PRO A 442 4.70 21.26 -5.81
CA PRO A 442 3.68 22.08 -6.46
C PRO A 442 2.31 21.97 -5.79
N ILE A 443 1.93 20.74 -5.39
CA ILE A 443 0.66 20.45 -4.74
C ILE A 443 0.63 21.09 -3.35
N ILE A 444 1.65 20.83 -2.54
CA ILE A 444 1.71 21.29 -1.16
C ILE A 444 1.74 22.81 -1.09
N LEU A 445 2.62 23.46 -1.86
CA LEU A 445 2.74 24.92 -1.83
C LEU A 445 1.45 25.59 -2.29
N LYS A 446 0.75 25.05 -3.31
CA LYS A 446 -0.53 25.57 -3.76
C LYS A 446 -1.57 25.57 -2.64
N HIS A 447 -1.75 24.42 -1.98
CA HIS A 447 -2.78 24.26 -0.96
C HIS A 447 -2.42 25.00 0.35
N VAL A 448 -1.17 24.95 0.80
CA VAL A 448 -0.73 25.68 1.98
C VAL A 448 -0.80 27.19 1.77
N SER A 449 -0.45 27.69 0.58
CA SER A 449 -0.58 29.11 0.24
C SER A 449 -2.05 29.56 0.27
N ALA A 450 -2.97 28.75 -0.27
CA ALA A 450 -4.40 29.01 -0.23
C ALA A 450 -4.93 29.03 1.21
N ALA A 451 -4.57 28.02 2.01
CA ALA A 451 -4.94 27.96 3.43
C ALA A 451 -4.40 29.16 4.24
N ARG A 452 -3.15 29.56 4.02
CA ARG A 452 -2.56 30.76 4.68
C ARG A 452 -3.26 32.07 4.31
N LYS A 453 -3.75 32.20 3.07
CA LYS A 453 -4.53 33.38 2.67
C LYS A 453 -5.87 33.43 3.38
N GLN A 454 -6.51 32.29 3.56
CA GLN A 454 -7.81 32.15 4.22
C GLN A 454 -7.70 32.24 5.74
N TYR A 455 -6.66 31.66 6.34
CA TYR A 455 -6.44 31.53 7.79
C TYR A 455 -5.11 32.20 8.16
N ARG A 456 -5.10 33.55 8.18
CA ARG A 456 -3.88 34.35 8.33
C ARG A 456 -3.19 34.21 9.70
N ASP A 457 -3.95 33.84 10.73
CA ASP A 457 -3.50 33.66 12.12
C ASP A 457 -3.11 32.19 12.43
N TYR A 458 -3.16 31.30 11.43
CA TYR A 458 -2.80 29.90 11.61
C TYR A 458 -1.31 29.70 11.34
N LYS A 459 -0.64 28.99 12.26
CA LYS A 459 0.77 28.59 12.08
C LYS A 459 0.88 27.39 11.15
N VAL A 460 1.86 27.40 10.26
CA VAL A 460 2.20 26.24 9.43
C VAL A 460 3.01 25.26 10.25
N VAL A 461 2.59 24.01 10.32
CA VAL A 461 3.24 22.92 11.05
C VAL A 461 3.50 21.76 10.09
N LEU A 462 4.76 21.36 9.95
CA LEU A 462 5.14 20.19 9.17
C LEU A 462 5.50 19.05 10.11
N VAL A 463 5.02 17.85 9.79
CA VAL A 463 5.33 16.61 10.54
C VAL A 463 5.72 15.52 9.56
N GLY A 464 6.78 14.76 9.85
CA GLY A 464 7.19 13.64 9.03
C GLY A 464 7.89 12.55 9.82
N HIS A 465 7.78 11.32 9.35
CA HIS A 465 8.44 10.15 9.91
C HIS A 465 9.29 9.46 8.84
N SER A 466 10.50 9.01 9.19
CA SER A 466 11.38 8.29 8.26
C SER A 466 11.70 9.12 7.01
N LEU A 467 11.55 8.58 5.79
CA LEU A 467 11.62 9.34 4.53
C LEU A 467 10.74 10.60 4.56
N GLY A 468 9.52 10.50 5.12
CA GLY A 468 8.63 11.65 5.27
C GLY A 468 9.21 12.74 6.19
N GLY A 469 10.10 12.39 7.14
CA GLY A 469 10.87 13.31 7.94
C GLY A 469 11.85 14.13 7.08
N ALA A 470 12.63 13.47 6.23
CA ALA A 470 13.53 14.15 5.29
C ALA A 470 12.79 15.08 4.32
N VAL A 471 11.63 14.62 3.80
CA VAL A 471 10.78 15.46 2.94
C VAL A 471 10.20 16.66 3.70
N ALA A 472 9.75 16.45 4.96
CA ALA A 472 9.26 17.53 5.82
C ALA A 472 10.35 18.59 6.10
N ALA A 473 11.60 18.16 6.28
CA ALA A 473 12.72 19.05 6.48
C ALA A 473 13.04 19.91 5.24
N LEU A 474 13.08 19.30 4.05
CA LEU A 474 13.25 20.02 2.78
C LEU A 474 12.10 20.98 2.50
N ALA A 475 10.85 20.54 2.74
CA ALA A 475 9.66 21.39 2.62
C ALA A 475 9.68 22.54 3.61
N GLY A 476 10.04 22.27 4.87
CA GLY A 476 10.17 23.28 5.92
C GLY A 476 11.23 24.32 5.59
N LEU A 477 12.40 23.89 5.09
CA LEU A 477 13.46 24.79 4.67
C LEU A 477 12.99 25.72 3.54
N GLU A 478 12.30 25.20 2.52
CA GLU A 478 11.75 26.06 1.47
C GLU A 478 10.67 27.01 1.99
N MET A 479 9.79 26.57 2.88
CA MET A 479 8.77 27.43 3.50
C MET A 479 9.41 28.51 4.39
N GLN A 480 10.53 28.21 5.07
CA GLN A 480 11.33 29.20 5.81
C GLN A 480 11.91 30.24 4.87
N MET A 481 12.47 29.82 3.72
CA MET A 481 12.97 30.75 2.68
C MET A 481 11.86 31.61 2.03
N ARG A 482 10.58 31.22 2.20
CA ARG A 482 9.41 31.98 1.77
C ARG A 482 8.82 32.88 2.85
N ASP A 483 9.50 33.05 3.98
CA ASP A 483 9.03 33.80 5.15
C ASP A 483 7.68 33.28 5.69
N TRP A 484 7.48 31.93 5.65
CA TRP A 484 6.27 31.33 6.19
C TRP A 484 6.40 30.90 7.64
N GLU A 485 7.60 30.99 8.21
CA GLU A 485 7.93 30.66 9.60
C GLU A 485 7.35 29.31 10.07
N PRO A 486 7.62 28.20 9.35
CA PRO A 486 7.03 26.93 9.69
C PRO A 486 7.59 26.37 10.99
N GLN A 487 6.76 25.60 11.71
CA GLN A 487 7.24 24.70 12.75
C GLN A 487 7.42 23.31 12.16
N VAL A 488 8.61 22.73 12.25
CA VAL A 488 8.92 21.40 11.72
C VAL A 488 9.17 20.44 12.88
N THR A 489 8.55 19.26 12.82
CA THR A 489 8.85 18.17 13.77
C THR A 489 8.98 16.88 12.99
N THR A 490 10.13 16.24 13.09
CA THR A 490 10.42 14.97 12.39
C THR A 490 10.68 13.86 13.39
N PHE A 491 10.38 12.62 13.01
CA PHE A 491 10.58 11.43 13.79
C PHE A 491 11.37 10.41 12.96
N GLY A 492 12.49 9.91 13.48
CA GLY A 492 13.33 8.97 12.77
C GLY A 492 13.85 9.50 11.43
N GLU A 493 14.12 10.79 11.36
CA GLU A 493 14.60 11.43 10.15
C GLU A 493 16.02 10.95 9.81
N PRO A 494 16.27 10.43 8.59
CA PRO A 494 17.62 10.10 8.13
C PRO A 494 18.44 11.36 7.86
N LYS A 495 19.76 11.21 7.78
CA LYS A 495 20.66 12.30 7.38
C LYS A 495 20.33 12.77 5.96
N ILE A 496 20.02 14.06 5.79
CA ILE A 496 19.48 14.59 4.54
C ILE A 496 20.57 14.94 3.54
N GLY A 497 21.68 15.52 4.00
CA GLY A 497 22.71 16.04 3.12
C GLY A 497 24.09 16.19 3.78
N ASN A 498 24.99 16.84 3.05
CA ASN A 498 26.35 17.05 3.49
C ASN A 498 26.46 18.18 4.56
N LYS A 499 27.65 18.36 5.05
CA LYS A 499 27.97 19.37 6.07
C LYS A 499 27.55 20.81 5.69
N GLU A 500 27.74 21.16 4.43
CA GLU A 500 27.38 22.48 3.90
C GLU A 500 25.88 22.70 3.94
N PHE A 501 25.10 21.67 3.55
CA PHE A 501 23.65 21.68 3.63
C PHE A 501 23.15 21.73 5.08
N VAL A 502 23.76 20.97 5.98
CA VAL A 502 23.43 20.97 7.41
C VAL A 502 23.68 22.34 8.03
N ASN A 503 24.83 22.99 7.73
CA ASN A 503 25.11 24.32 8.19
C ASN A 503 24.08 25.34 7.69
N PHE A 504 23.71 25.25 6.41
CA PHE A 504 22.70 26.12 5.82
C PHE A 504 21.32 25.93 6.49
N LEU A 505 20.90 24.69 6.76
CA LEU A 505 19.66 24.40 7.46
C LEU A 505 19.70 24.92 8.92
N ASN A 506 20.80 24.68 9.65
CA ASN A 506 20.98 25.15 11.02
C ASN A 506 20.90 26.68 11.10
N GLU A 507 21.50 27.38 10.16
CA GLU A 507 21.45 28.83 10.08
C GLU A 507 20.04 29.35 9.79
N ALA A 508 19.33 28.71 8.81
CA ALA A 508 17.96 29.07 8.42
C ALA A 508 16.95 28.96 9.57
N PHE A 509 17.11 27.97 10.43
CA PHE A 509 16.24 27.72 11.59
C PHE A 509 16.87 28.18 12.92
N LYS A 510 18.04 28.81 12.90
CA LYS A 510 18.79 29.28 14.08
C LYS A 510 19.03 28.16 15.10
N LEU A 511 19.38 26.95 14.62
CA LEU A 511 19.67 25.80 15.46
C LEU A 511 21.13 25.81 15.94
N GLY A 512 21.39 25.25 17.14
CA GLY A 512 22.76 25.07 17.66
C GLY A 512 23.45 26.36 18.14
N THR A 513 22.72 27.46 18.36
CA THR A 513 23.25 28.66 19.01
C THR A 513 23.07 28.55 20.54
N ALA A 514 24.02 29.08 21.32
CA ALA A 514 24.01 29.04 22.79
C ALA A 514 22.75 29.63 23.47
N SER A 515 21.89 30.31 22.73
CA SER A 515 20.56 30.76 23.17
C SER A 515 19.50 29.67 23.13
N SER A 516 19.78 28.49 22.63
CA SER A 516 18.82 27.36 22.54
C SER A 516 18.75 26.52 23.82
N SER A 517 19.50 26.83 24.87
CA SER A 517 19.40 26.19 26.20
C SER A 517 18.13 26.55 26.99
N GLY A 518 17.18 27.31 26.40
CA GLY A 518 15.88 27.66 26.97
C GLY A 518 14.76 27.02 26.17
N ASN A 519 13.91 26.27 26.84
CA ASN A 519 12.59 25.77 26.46
C ASN A 519 12.44 25.30 24.99
N ALA A 520 12.61 24.00 24.74
CA ALA A 520 12.45 23.35 23.41
C ALA A 520 11.07 23.60 22.73
N GLN A 521 10.09 24.10 23.48
CA GLN A 521 8.80 24.56 22.91
C GLN A 521 8.97 25.76 21.96
N GLN A 522 10.07 26.49 22.05
CA GLN A 522 10.37 27.64 21.20
C GLN A 522 11.13 27.25 19.92
N TRP A 523 11.65 26.03 19.80
CA TRP A 523 12.37 25.61 18.61
C TRP A 523 11.43 25.51 17.41
N GLN A 524 11.83 26.15 16.31
CA GLN A 524 11.09 26.06 15.05
C GLN A 524 11.29 24.70 14.35
N PHE A 525 12.44 24.05 14.58
CA PHE A 525 12.72 22.72 14.06
C PHE A 525 13.08 21.75 15.19
N ARG A 526 12.43 20.57 15.21
CA ARG A 526 12.62 19.52 16.19
C ARG A 526 12.81 18.20 15.45
N ARG A 527 13.92 17.56 15.68
CA ARG A 527 14.25 16.23 15.14
C ARG A 527 14.21 15.20 16.26
N VAL A 528 13.15 14.41 16.35
CA VAL A 528 12.97 13.42 17.41
C VAL A 528 13.63 12.11 16.99
N THR A 529 14.53 11.59 17.84
CA THR A 529 15.26 10.33 17.65
C THR A 529 15.02 9.39 18.83
N HIS A 530 15.25 8.08 18.63
CA HIS A 530 15.01 7.06 19.64
C HIS A 530 16.22 6.13 19.72
N VAL A 531 16.54 5.62 20.92
CA VAL A 531 17.78 4.90 21.23
C VAL A 531 18.07 3.71 20.32
N ASP A 532 17.08 2.90 19.98
CA ASP A 532 17.27 1.71 19.15
C ASP A 532 16.93 1.92 17.67
N ASP A 533 16.70 3.18 17.24
CA ASP A 533 16.36 3.50 15.85
C ASP A 533 17.63 3.76 15.02
N PRO A 534 17.98 2.87 14.06
CA PRO A 534 19.16 3.05 13.22
C PRO A 534 18.96 4.05 12.07
N VAL A 535 17.73 4.39 11.72
CA VAL A 535 17.46 5.22 10.52
C VAL A 535 18.04 6.63 10.61
N PRO A 536 18.00 7.33 11.76
CA PRO A 536 18.68 8.64 11.90
C PRO A 536 20.19 8.61 11.68
N LEU A 537 20.82 7.42 11.85
CA LEU A 537 22.26 7.26 11.63
C LEU A 537 22.63 7.07 10.17
N LEU A 538 21.65 6.86 9.28
CA LEU A 538 21.82 6.65 7.84
C LEU A 538 21.42 7.88 7.03
N PRO A 539 22.01 8.11 5.84
CA PRO A 539 23.24 7.47 5.29
C PRO A 539 24.48 7.72 6.17
N LEU A 540 25.53 6.93 5.94
CA LEU A 540 26.73 6.98 6.78
C LEU A 540 27.52 8.30 6.58
N GLU A 541 28.25 8.74 7.62
CA GLU A 541 29.12 9.91 7.54
C GLU A 541 30.28 9.73 6.57
N GLU A 542 30.74 8.49 6.41
CA GLU A 542 31.78 8.12 5.44
C GLU A 542 31.34 8.40 3.99
N TRP A 543 30.05 8.56 3.76
CA TRP A 543 29.47 8.93 2.46
C TRP A 543 29.22 10.43 2.33
N GLY A 544 29.71 11.23 3.31
CA GLY A 544 29.63 12.68 3.33
C GLY A 544 28.33 13.26 3.87
N TYR A 545 27.51 12.45 4.59
CA TYR A 545 26.25 12.91 5.19
C TYR A 545 26.44 13.26 6.66
N GLU A 546 25.84 14.36 7.10
CA GLU A 546 25.85 14.80 8.50
C GLU A 546 24.43 15.00 9.04
N MET A 547 24.28 14.94 10.36
CA MET A 547 23.05 15.30 11.06
C MET A 547 23.02 16.81 11.30
N HIS A 548 21.81 17.39 11.30
CA HIS A 548 21.61 18.77 11.72
C HIS A 548 21.25 18.87 13.21
N ALA A 549 21.36 20.06 13.79
CA ALA A 549 20.99 20.34 15.18
C ALA A 549 19.45 20.29 15.40
N GLY A 550 19.01 20.53 16.63
CA GLY A 550 17.60 20.50 17.01
C GLY A 550 17.09 19.12 17.39
N GLU A 551 17.98 18.24 17.85
CA GLU A 551 17.64 16.89 18.27
C GLU A 551 16.98 16.85 19.64
N ILE A 552 15.92 16.00 19.72
CA ILE A 552 15.26 15.57 20.95
C ILE A 552 15.39 14.04 20.98
N PHE A 553 16.22 13.54 21.90
CA PHE A 553 16.56 12.13 21.97
C PHE A 553 15.75 11.41 23.05
N ILE A 554 15.11 10.30 22.68
CA ILE A 554 14.41 9.39 23.61
C ILE A 554 15.38 8.26 23.97
N SER A 555 15.88 8.28 25.20
CA SER A 555 16.90 7.35 25.70
C SER A 555 16.37 6.01 26.20
N LYS A 556 15.04 5.84 26.25
CA LYS A 556 14.39 4.63 26.75
C LYS A 556 13.77 3.82 25.62
N ALA A 557 14.11 2.53 25.54
CA ALA A 557 13.61 1.59 24.52
C ALA A 557 12.14 1.17 24.71
N VAL A 558 11.58 1.30 25.94
CA VAL A 558 10.23 0.83 26.26
C VAL A 558 9.24 1.99 26.34
N LEU A 559 8.14 1.89 25.62
CA LEU A 559 7.07 2.88 25.57
C LEU A 559 6.09 2.79 26.76
N PRO A 560 5.50 3.92 27.20
CA PRO A 560 5.85 5.29 26.83
C PRO A 560 7.09 5.78 27.57
N PRO A 561 7.88 6.70 26.99
CA PRO A 561 8.97 7.33 27.74
C PRO A 561 8.39 8.26 28.81
N SER A 562 9.13 8.42 29.92
CA SER A 562 8.87 9.45 30.92
C SER A 562 9.56 10.75 30.53
N GLU A 563 9.26 11.84 31.20
CA GLU A 563 9.88 13.15 30.94
C GLU A 563 11.41 13.12 31.14
N SER A 564 11.89 12.32 32.10
CA SER A 564 13.32 12.12 32.34
C SER A 564 14.05 11.31 31.26
N ASP A 565 13.32 10.59 30.42
CA ASP A 565 13.89 9.81 29.32
C ASP A 565 14.06 10.64 28.03
N VAL A 566 13.63 11.90 28.04
CA VAL A 566 13.68 12.82 26.89
C VAL A 566 14.83 13.80 27.09
N ILE A 567 15.84 13.72 26.23
CA ILE A 567 17.07 14.52 26.30
C ILE A 567 17.08 15.54 25.18
N PHE A 568 17.35 16.81 25.51
CA PHE A 568 17.56 17.89 24.53
C PHE A 568 19.04 17.99 24.23
N CYS A 569 19.40 17.70 22.98
CA CYS A 569 20.78 17.56 22.56
C CYS A 569 21.43 18.95 22.24
N ASP A 570 22.70 19.10 22.56
CA ASP A 570 23.45 20.30 22.24
C ASP A 570 24.18 20.17 20.89
N GLY A 571 23.68 20.93 19.90
CA GLY A 571 24.24 20.90 18.54
C GLY A 571 23.89 19.62 17.77
N ASN A 572 24.79 19.18 16.89
CA ASN A 572 24.62 18.05 16.00
C ASN A 572 25.55 16.84 16.29
N LYS A 573 26.39 16.93 17.32
CA LYS A 573 27.41 15.90 17.69
C LYS A 573 27.42 15.59 19.19
N ASP A 574 26.31 15.77 19.88
CA ASP A 574 26.20 15.46 21.30
C ASP A 574 26.29 13.92 21.51
N ALA A 575 27.34 13.52 22.25
CA ALA A 575 27.61 12.09 22.53
C ALA A 575 26.56 11.45 23.46
N HIS A 576 25.73 12.22 24.17
CA HIS A 576 24.65 11.74 25.02
C HIS A 576 23.36 11.47 24.24
N CYS A 577 23.37 11.72 22.94
CA CYS A 577 22.25 11.57 22.03
C CYS A 577 22.49 10.46 21.01
N ILE A 578 21.71 10.41 19.93
CA ILE A 578 21.78 9.33 18.94
C ILE A 578 23.17 9.16 18.32
N THR A 579 23.99 10.23 18.29
CA THR A 579 25.36 10.16 17.77
C THR A 579 26.25 9.19 18.57
N GLY A 580 26.01 9.02 19.87
CA GLY A 580 26.70 8.02 20.70
C GLY A 580 26.46 6.57 20.29
N GLU A 581 25.35 6.28 19.57
CA GLU A 581 24.98 4.92 19.13
C GLU A 581 25.63 4.50 17.79
N GLN A 582 26.39 5.38 17.13
CA GLN A 582 27.00 5.07 15.82
C GLN A 582 27.95 3.86 15.83
N SER A 583 28.64 3.59 16.96
CA SER A 583 29.56 2.46 17.06
C SER A 583 28.82 1.12 16.98
N ASN A 584 27.64 1.03 17.57
CA ASN A 584 26.78 -0.15 17.58
C ASN A 584 26.23 -0.43 16.16
N LEU A 585 25.82 0.59 15.42
CA LEU A 585 25.35 0.45 14.05
C LEU A 585 26.45 -0.04 13.10
N ARG A 586 27.70 0.47 13.23
CA ARG A 586 28.83 0.04 12.41
C ARG A 586 29.11 -1.46 12.59
N ALA A 587 29.10 -1.94 13.81
CA ALA A 587 29.29 -3.36 14.13
C ALA A 587 28.17 -4.22 13.50
N MET A 588 26.94 -3.77 13.58
CA MET A 588 25.78 -4.47 13.04
C MET A 588 25.77 -4.51 11.50
N LEU A 589 26.09 -3.42 10.83
CA LEU A 589 26.19 -3.37 9.35
C LEU A 589 27.34 -4.24 8.83
N HIS A 590 28.45 -4.29 9.58
CA HIS A 590 29.57 -5.20 9.27
C HIS A 590 29.16 -6.67 9.35
N GLU A 591 28.38 -7.04 10.38
CA GLU A 591 27.85 -8.40 10.55
C GLU A 591 26.85 -8.79 9.46
N ILE A 592 25.97 -7.85 9.05
CA ILE A 592 25.03 -8.04 7.91
C ILE A 592 25.80 -8.28 6.61
N LYS A 593 26.84 -7.48 6.32
CA LYS A 593 27.68 -7.67 5.12
C LYS A 593 28.41 -9.00 5.14
N LEU A 594 28.95 -9.42 6.28
CA LEU A 594 29.59 -10.72 6.44
C LEU A 594 28.63 -11.89 6.24
N ASN A 595 27.38 -11.76 6.72
CA ASN A 595 26.36 -12.81 6.58
C ASN A 595 25.82 -12.88 5.12
N ALA A 596 25.67 -11.75 4.44
CA ALA A 596 25.32 -11.72 3.02
C ALA A 596 26.43 -12.37 2.16
N ALA A 597 27.69 -12.02 2.40
CA ALA A 597 28.83 -12.64 1.72
C ALA A 597 28.94 -14.16 2.00
N LYS A 598 28.63 -14.62 3.22
CA LYS A 598 28.56 -16.06 3.54
C LYS A 598 27.41 -16.77 2.84
N HIS A 599 26.28 -16.09 2.63
CA HIS A 599 25.14 -16.64 1.90
C HIS A 599 25.43 -16.80 0.41
N GLU A 600 26.05 -15.80 -0.23
CA GLU A 600 26.52 -15.91 -1.62
C GLU A 600 27.61 -16.98 -1.77
N TRP A 601 28.47 -17.14 -0.77
CA TRP A 601 29.51 -18.17 -0.79
C TRP A 601 28.91 -19.58 -0.65
N ARG A 602 27.90 -19.77 0.20
CA ARG A 602 27.19 -21.05 0.34
C ARG A 602 26.45 -21.44 -0.94
N HIS A 603 25.81 -20.53 -1.64
CA HIS A 603 25.18 -20.83 -2.95
C HIS A 603 26.21 -21.23 -4.00
N ARG A 604 27.37 -20.56 -4.04
CA ARG A 604 28.46 -20.97 -4.97
C ARG A 604 29.12 -22.32 -4.59
N VAL A 605 29.13 -22.67 -3.32
CA VAL A 605 29.71 -23.96 -2.87
C VAL A 605 28.72 -25.11 -3.09
N THR A 606 27.41 -24.90 -2.94
CA THR A 606 26.40 -25.91 -3.30
C THR A 606 26.38 -26.21 -4.79
N ASP A 607 26.49 -25.20 -5.64
CA ASP A 607 26.59 -25.41 -7.09
C ASP A 607 27.88 -26.13 -7.53
N LEU A 608 28.98 -26.03 -6.74
CA LEU A 608 30.23 -26.75 -6.99
C LEU A 608 30.24 -28.15 -6.37
N THR A 609 29.47 -28.41 -5.31
CA THR A 609 29.40 -29.73 -4.67
C THR A 609 28.46 -30.68 -5.38
N ASP A 610 27.40 -30.20 -6.04
CA ASP A 610 26.53 -31.05 -6.85
C ASP A 610 27.21 -31.55 -8.16
N GLN A 611 28.32 -30.96 -8.55
CA GLN A 611 29.14 -31.46 -9.67
C GLN A 611 30.25 -32.46 -9.28
N VAL A 612 30.52 -32.69 -7.98
CA VAL A 612 31.65 -33.51 -7.49
C VAL A 612 31.22 -34.75 -6.70
N VAL A 613 29.94 -34.90 -6.34
CA VAL A 613 29.45 -36.05 -5.55
C VAL A 613 28.64 -37.01 -6.40
N SER A 614 29.30 -37.57 -7.43
CA SER A 614 28.90 -38.86 -8.02
C SER A 614 29.95 -39.95 -7.80
N ASP A 615 30.72 -39.97 -6.71
CA ASP A 615 31.53 -41.13 -6.34
C ASP A 615 31.85 -41.15 -4.83
N ARG A 616 31.45 -42.28 -4.20
CA ARG A 616 31.96 -42.86 -2.95
C ARG A 616 31.41 -42.43 -1.58
N SER A 617 30.62 -43.30 -1.00
CA SER A 617 30.58 -43.60 0.44
C SER A 617 31.62 -44.67 0.80
N PRO A 618 31.95 -45.09 2.07
CA PRO A 618 31.47 -44.60 3.38
C PRO A 618 32.53 -44.55 4.51
N SER A 619 32.10 -44.19 5.71
CA SER A 619 32.46 -44.70 7.07
C SER A 619 33.24 -43.83 8.04
N MET A 620 32.61 -43.68 9.20
CA MET A 620 33.03 -43.78 10.63
C MET A 620 34.04 -42.79 11.24
N THR A 621 33.71 -42.19 12.35
CA THR A 621 33.81 -42.35 13.80
C THR A 621 34.32 -41.12 14.55
N ASP A 622 33.66 -40.90 15.69
CA ASP A 622 33.97 -40.19 16.94
C ASP A 622 35.37 -39.65 17.23
N SER A 623 35.42 -38.47 17.83
CA SER A 623 35.89 -38.30 19.23
C SER A 623 35.94 -36.83 19.69
N GLN A 624 35.66 -36.69 20.98
CA GLN A 624 35.61 -35.52 21.85
C GLN A 624 36.95 -34.80 22.02
N SER A 625 36.88 -33.47 22.31
CA SER A 625 37.69 -32.89 23.40
C SER A 625 37.18 -31.49 23.79
N ASP A 626 36.91 -31.37 25.10
CA ASP A 626 36.65 -30.16 25.86
C ASP A 626 37.86 -29.24 25.95
N ALA A 627 37.64 -27.94 25.88
CA ALA A 627 38.54 -26.94 26.44
C ALA A 627 37.73 -25.68 26.86
N GLU A 628 37.86 -25.40 28.15
CA GLU A 628 37.33 -24.27 28.91
C GLU A 628 37.45 -22.92 28.19
N ARG A 629 36.37 -22.14 28.18
CA ARG A 629 36.40 -20.70 27.98
C ARG A 629 35.74 -19.97 29.13
N GLN A 630 36.55 -19.17 29.80
CA GLN A 630 36.14 -18.19 30.78
C GLN A 630 35.08 -17.23 30.18
N GLN A 631 33.98 -17.11 30.89
CA GLN A 631 32.85 -16.25 30.57
C GLN A 631 33.15 -14.81 31.00
N ILE A 632 33.08 -13.88 30.02
CA ILE A 632 32.79 -12.46 30.26
C ILE A 632 31.30 -12.28 29.96
N PRO A 633 30.49 -11.71 30.85
CA PRO A 633 29.06 -11.62 30.63
C PRO A 633 28.74 -10.42 29.75
N LEU A 634 28.64 -10.60 28.44
CA LEU A 634 27.93 -9.72 27.58
C LEU A 634 26.47 -10.17 27.47
N ARG A 635 25.62 -9.54 28.26
CA ARG A 635 24.17 -9.65 28.15
C ARG A 635 23.70 -9.05 26.84
N LEU A 636 23.53 -9.87 25.82
CA LEU A 636 22.64 -9.58 24.69
C LEU A 636 22.04 -10.92 24.20
N PRO A 637 20.71 -11.09 24.23
CA PRO A 637 20.06 -12.33 23.79
C PRO A 637 19.99 -12.44 22.24
N TRP A 638 20.75 -11.66 21.53
CA TRP A 638 20.73 -11.52 20.07
C TRP A 638 21.23 -12.74 19.29
N ASN A 639 22.02 -13.62 19.90
CA ASN A 639 22.64 -14.75 19.20
C ASN A 639 21.70 -15.93 18.91
N LEU A 640 20.50 -15.94 19.48
CA LEU A 640 19.51 -17.02 19.32
C LEU A 640 18.38 -16.69 18.34
N ILE A 641 18.29 -15.45 17.82
CA ILE A 641 17.22 -15.02 16.92
C ILE A 641 17.72 -15.12 15.49
N PRO A 642 17.05 -15.87 14.59
CA PRO A 642 17.39 -15.91 13.17
C PRO A 642 17.40 -14.51 12.56
N SER A 643 18.36 -14.23 11.66
CA SER A 643 18.58 -12.90 11.03
C SER A 643 17.32 -12.23 10.44
N ARG A 644 16.35 -13.03 9.99
CA ARG A 644 15.04 -12.56 9.49
C ARG A 644 14.15 -11.92 10.57
N TYR A 645 14.37 -12.21 11.85
CA TYR A 645 13.61 -11.62 12.96
C TYR A 645 14.29 -10.38 13.53
N ARG A 646 15.63 -10.23 13.37
CA ARG A 646 16.36 -9.04 13.79
C ARG A 646 15.99 -7.80 12.96
N LEU A 647 15.77 -7.96 11.66
CA LEU A 647 15.21 -6.89 10.82
C LEU A 647 13.82 -6.43 11.27
N TRP A 648 13.05 -7.33 11.87
CA TRP A 648 11.73 -7.05 12.41
C TRP A 648 11.79 -6.22 13.70
N GLU A 649 12.77 -6.43 14.55
CA GLU A 649 12.99 -5.62 15.76
C GLU A 649 13.43 -4.19 15.42
N LEU A 650 14.31 -4.01 14.45
CA LEU A 650 14.68 -2.70 13.91
C LEU A 650 13.46 -1.95 13.34
N PHE A 651 12.55 -2.68 12.73
CA PHE A 651 11.28 -2.14 12.24
C PHE A 651 10.41 -1.58 13.36
N PHE A 652 10.39 -2.23 14.52
CA PHE A 652 9.64 -1.73 15.67
C PHE A 652 10.33 -0.51 16.29
N ALA A 653 11.63 -0.56 16.51
CA ALA A 653 12.39 0.54 17.08
C ALA A 653 12.24 1.84 16.28
N HIS A 654 12.26 1.74 14.94
CA HIS A 654 12.06 2.89 14.05
C HIS A 654 10.65 3.50 14.14
N ARG A 655 9.70 2.87 14.80
CA ARG A 655 8.32 3.33 14.98
C ARG A 655 8.01 3.72 16.42
N ASP A 656 8.89 3.40 17.35
CA ASP A 656 8.70 3.61 18.77
C ASP A 656 9.29 4.96 19.19
N TYR A 657 8.41 5.92 19.49
CA TYR A 657 8.75 7.26 19.95
C TYR A 657 7.97 7.55 21.26
N PHE A 658 7.13 8.57 21.33
CA PHE A 658 6.23 8.76 22.48
C PHE A 658 5.15 7.67 22.51
N TRP A 659 4.72 7.25 21.33
CA TRP A 659 3.80 6.17 21.06
C TRP A 659 4.30 5.39 19.85
N ARG A 660 3.86 4.16 19.68
CA ARG A 660 4.17 3.42 18.46
C ARG A 660 3.43 4.03 17.27
N ILE A 661 4.17 4.52 16.29
CA ILE A 661 3.62 5.05 15.06
C ILE A 661 2.94 3.92 14.27
N GLY A 662 1.62 4.04 14.07
CA GLY A 662 0.82 3.07 13.33
C GLY A 662 1.22 3.02 11.85
N LEU A 663 1.14 1.82 11.25
CA LEU A 663 1.25 1.66 9.81
C LEU A 663 -0.07 2.05 9.16
N CYS A 664 -0.05 3.01 8.23
CA CYS A 664 -1.18 3.31 7.35
C CYS A 664 -1.30 2.21 6.29
N VAL A 665 -1.60 0.98 6.70
CA VAL A 665 -1.90 -0.12 5.78
C VAL A 665 -3.39 -0.35 5.71
N PRO A 666 -3.96 -0.65 4.55
CA PRO A 666 -5.32 -1.14 4.46
C PRO A 666 -5.48 -2.37 5.39
N GLY A 667 -6.40 -2.28 6.36
CA GLY A 667 -6.59 -3.33 7.37
C GLY A 667 -5.93 -3.08 8.74
N GLY A 668 -5.34 -1.91 8.95
CA GLY A 668 -4.77 -1.50 10.25
C GLY A 668 -3.36 -2.03 10.50
N ASP A 669 -2.73 -1.54 11.56
CA ASP A 669 -1.39 -1.93 11.97
C ASP A 669 -1.37 -3.38 12.49
N PRO A 670 -0.70 -4.33 11.82
CA PRO A 670 -0.64 -5.72 12.25
C PRO A 670 0.13 -5.92 13.58
N THR A 671 0.83 -4.88 14.03
CA THR A 671 1.68 -4.91 15.22
C THR A 671 1.08 -4.12 16.38
N GLY A 672 -0.03 -3.40 16.15
CA GLY A 672 -0.73 -2.62 17.15
C GLY A 672 -1.42 -3.51 18.17
N LYS A 673 -0.87 -3.66 19.37
CA LYS A 673 -1.67 -3.94 20.57
C LYS A 673 -2.33 -2.61 20.93
N GLU A 674 -3.51 -2.34 20.38
CA GLU A 674 -4.37 -1.30 20.91
C GLU A 674 -4.75 -1.68 22.36
N LYS A 675 -4.10 -1.07 23.31
CA LYS A 675 -4.74 -0.79 24.60
C LYS A 675 -5.47 0.54 24.38
N ASN A 676 -6.77 0.44 24.16
CA ASN A 676 -7.68 1.57 24.26
C ASN A 676 -7.52 2.20 25.63
N HIS A 677 -6.93 3.37 25.68
CA HIS A 677 -7.06 4.31 26.78
C HIS A 677 -7.42 5.68 26.19
N TYR A 678 -8.70 5.81 25.85
CA TYR A 678 -9.39 7.09 25.90
C TYR A 678 -10.54 6.91 26.85
N SER A 679 -10.33 7.32 28.09
CA SER A 679 -11.39 7.75 29.02
C SER A 679 -11.32 9.26 29.11
#